data_cc84e28dfdc6410ad1de684439952225
#
_entry.id   cc84e28dfdc6410ad1de684439952225
#
_cell.length_a   1.000
_cell.length_b   1.000
_cell.length_c   1.000
_cell.angle_alpha   90.00
_cell.angle_beta   90.00
_cell.angle_gamma   90.00
#
_symmetry.space_group_name_H-M   'P 1'
#
loop_
_entity.id
_entity.type
_entity.pdbx_description
1 polymer ?
#
loop_
_entity_poly.entity_id
_entity_poly.type
_entity_poly.pdbx_seq_one_letter_code
_entity_poly.pdbx_strand_id
1 'polypeptide(L)'
;LNFETAEFCVSLSKTSQTVTALKPKSLSNFDFTPADLVATRSGAGYFHLGDITLRLRQGTSGEWQNVTTAANRTLVTTQTVSGDVKAAADLSLALPSSLPLTITRTWTVEGGRLVLRFELKNKSTSAVQIGALGIPMVFNNVITNRTLDQAHAICSFADPYIGSDAGYLQVTRLSGQGPALLVVPDGKTPFEAYNPILNAPKTGSKDPVAVFTDLTPRGQTFEGFHEWMVHSKAYADKEWVNAKPWNTATALTLSAGETKRYGVKFVLADTIRNIEKTLVKYQRPVAVGIPGYLLPTDVAGKLYLNYPYAVTSTSVEPSGALAVTSAGATGAGWKAYDVTGKLWGRSRLTVTYSDGAVQTIHYDVTKPASQAVSDMGTFLTTKDWFVDSNDPFGRSPSVMTYDHEAGKIVTQTRQAWVSGLGDDGGATWLAGAMKLLGQPDKEQVTKYQQVIDGVLWGNLQYKDGANAYGVKRTLFYYEPTLMPSGYYDSSIPWKDATTGATYWGAWSKAHTLEVPRSYNYPHVAALYWTMYRLARNRTGLVTNHPWDWYLNQAYKTSVAMTTVGNEYAQFGLMDGTVFLEILKDLKREGLTAQATDLETKMKARESVWRTENYPFGSEMAWDSTGQEEVYTWTRYFGDTAKAKVCLDAITGYMPAIPHWGYNGCARRYWDFVYGGAKIDRLERMIHHYGSSLNAIPVLTDFRDYPSDEYLLRIGYAGAMGSLSNIDQDGFPSMAFHSFPDTMKWDPITGDYGLNFFGHAYNTATYLIDHSELGWQSFGGNVVVTGSTVSVTPLDSFRMRFYVAPAGLWLTLDAGQFTKVEYDSSTHAVKITLAPADSYTPSARLRIEQPAKVSGIGTYAVSGTYAKERDATVIPLGSAATTVTVTAK
;
A
#
# COMPACT_ATOMS: atom_id res chain seq x y z
N LEU A 1 -38.90 1.05 0.35
CA LEU A 1 -39.08 2.15 -0.63
C LEU A 1 -38.06 1.97 -1.74
N ASN A 2 -38.56 1.94 -2.99
CA ASN A 2 -37.70 1.80 -4.16
C ASN A 2 -37.85 3.00 -5.07
N PHE A 3 -36.74 3.51 -5.58
CA PHE A 3 -36.70 4.59 -6.57
C PHE A 3 -35.40 4.51 -7.40
N GLU A 4 -35.39 5.27 -8.46
CA GLU A 4 -34.25 5.29 -9.37
C GLU A 4 -33.65 6.70 -9.49
N THR A 5 -32.37 6.74 -9.77
CA THR A 5 -31.62 7.92 -10.19
C THR A 5 -31.17 7.75 -11.63
N ALA A 6 -30.37 8.67 -12.16
CA ALA A 6 -29.74 8.47 -13.46
C ALA A 6 -28.78 7.26 -13.44
N GLU A 7 -28.09 7.02 -12.32
CA GLU A 7 -26.99 6.07 -12.21
C GLU A 7 -27.31 4.84 -11.36
N PHE A 8 -28.28 4.92 -10.44
CA PHE A 8 -28.57 3.87 -9.43
C PHE A 8 -30.03 3.46 -9.38
N CYS A 9 -30.24 2.16 -9.06
CA CYS A 9 -31.47 1.66 -8.45
C CYS A 9 -31.24 1.64 -6.92
N VAL A 10 -32.10 2.33 -6.16
CA VAL A 10 -31.97 2.51 -4.71
C VAL A 10 -33.14 1.87 -3.99
N SER A 11 -32.83 1.09 -2.96
CA SER A 11 -33.82 0.55 -2.03
C SER A 11 -33.56 1.06 -0.62
N LEU A 12 -34.61 1.55 0.04
CA LEU A 12 -34.58 1.93 1.45
C LEU A 12 -35.51 1.03 2.27
N SER A 13 -35.12 0.74 3.50
CA SER A 13 -36.03 0.13 4.49
C SER A 13 -37.28 0.98 4.64
N LYS A 14 -38.44 0.34 4.78
CA LYS A 14 -39.71 1.06 5.00
C LYS A 14 -39.77 1.69 6.40
N THR A 15 -39.17 1.05 7.40
CA THR A 15 -39.20 1.48 8.79
C THR A 15 -38.14 2.51 9.12
N SER A 16 -36.91 2.30 8.73
CA SER A 16 -35.76 3.17 9.06
C SER A 16 -35.40 4.17 7.98
N GLN A 17 -35.86 3.95 6.73
CA GLN A 17 -35.44 4.71 5.53
C GLN A 17 -33.91 4.78 5.37
N THR A 18 -33.18 3.77 5.86
CA THR A 18 -31.75 3.57 5.56
C THR A 18 -31.61 2.69 4.33
N VAL A 19 -30.46 2.78 3.64
CA VAL A 19 -30.23 2.02 2.40
C VAL A 19 -30.19 0.53 2.68
N THR A 20 -30.91 -0.25 1.89
CA THR A 20 -30.90 -1.71 1.86
C THR A 20 -30.31 -2.25 0.58
N ALA A 21 -30.26 -1.46 -0.51
CA ALA A 21 -29.56 -1.76 -1.75
C ALA A 21 -29.17 -0.49 -2.48
N LEU A 22 -27.98 -0.49 -3.09
CA LEU A 22 -27.46 0.59 -3.94
C LEU A 22 -26.77 -0.03 -5.16
N LYS A 23 -27.57 -0.28 -6.22
CA LYS A 23 -27.12 -0.98 -7.42
C LYS A 23 -26.83 0.00 -8.56
N PRO A 24 -25.63 -0.05 -9.16
CA PRO A 24 -25.38 0.74 -10.37
C PRO A 24 -26.20 0.21 -11.55
N LYS A 25 -26.85 1.08 -12.31
CA LYS A 25 -27.63 0.68 -13.50
C LYS A 25 -26.75 0.05 -14.59
N SER A 26 -25.49 0.47 -14.68
CA SER A 26 -24.51 -0.10 -15.61
C SER A 26 -24.06 -1.52 -15.25
N LEU A 27 -24.33 -1.99 -14.02
CA LEU A 27 -23.98 -3.32 -13.54
C LEU A 27 -25.01 -3.80 -12.51
N SER A 28 -26.22 -4.13 -12.97
CA SER A 28 -27.41 -4.41 -12.14
C SER A 28 -27.30 -5.65 -11.25
N ASN A 29 -26.37 -6.56 -11.52
CA ASN A 29 -26.10 -7.73 -10.70
C ASN A 29 -25.11 -7.47 -9.55
N PHE A 30 -24.59 -6.24 -9.41
CA PHE A 30 -23.71 -5.82 -8.33
C PHE A 30 -24.44 -4.86 -7.38
N ASP A 31 -24.10 -4.91 -6.10
CA ASP A 31 -24.62 -4.00 -5.09
C ASP A 31 -23.44 -3.47 -4.26
N PHE A 32 -23.33 -2.15 -4.13
CA PHE A 32 -22.28 -1.52 -3.32
C PHE A 32 -22.47 -1.71 -1.81
N THR A 33 -23.69 -2.07 -1.37
CA THR A 33 -24.01 -2.32 0.04
C THR A 33 -24.09 -3.81 0.33
N PRO A 34 -23.97 -4.26 1.59
CA PRO A 34 -24.12 -5.67 1.96
C PRO A 34 -25.61 -6.09 1.91
N ALA A 35 -26.25 -5.96 0.73
CA ALA A 35 -27.68 -6.19 0.52
C ALA A 35 -28.10 -7.63 0.72
N ASP A 36 -27.23 -8.58 0.47
CA ASP A 36 -27.42 -10.00 0.72
C ASP A 36 -27.46 -10.35 2.23
N LEU A 37 -26.96 -9.45 3.08
CA LEU A 37 -26.96 -9.57 4.54
C LEU A 37 -28.03 -8.69 5.22
N VAL A 38 -28.91 -8.02 4.45
CA VAL A 38 -29.92 -7.10 5.01
C VAL A 38 -30.81 -7.78 6.05
N ALA A 39 -31.22 -9.02 5.84
CA ALA A 39 -32.07 -9.74 6.78
C ALA A 39 -31.44 -9.89 8.16
N THR A 40 -30.15 -10.21 8.21
CA THR A 40 -29.40 -10.35 9.48
C THR A 40 -28.97 -9.01 10.07
N ARG A 41 -28.81 -7.97 9.24
CA ARG A 41 -28.30 -6.66 9.65
C ARG A 41 -29.39 -5.60 9.86
N SER A 42 -30.67 -5.95 9.76
CA SER A 42 -31.81 -5.01 9.90
C SER A 42 -32.08 -4.57 11.34
N GLY A 43 -31.54 -5.24 12.34
CA GLY A 43 -31.72 -4.94 13.76
C GLY A 43 -30.98 -3.70 14.25
N ALA A 44 -31.18 -3.37 15.54
CA ALA A 44 -30.40 -2.34 16.22
C ALA A 44 -28.91 -2.75 16.37
N GLY A 45 -28.02 -1.76 16.36
CA GLY A 45 -26.57 -1.99 16.48
C GLY A 45 -25.85 -2.28 15.17
N TYR A 46 -26.56 -2.41 14.06
CA TYR A 46 -25.97 -2.51 12.72
C TYR A 46 -26.05 -1.16 12.02
N PHE A 47 -24.90 -0.66 11.53
CA PHE A 47 -24.84 0.61 10.81
C PHE A 47 -25.26 0.44 9.34
N HIS A 48 -25.91 1.46 8.78
CA HIS A 48 -26.27 1.52 7.36
C HIS A 48 -26.01 2.91 6.79
N LEU A 49 -25.91 3.02 5.48
CA LEU A 49 -26.00 4.34 4.82
C LEU A 49 -27.33 5.01 5.17
N GLY A 50 -27.23 6.24 5.68
CA GLY A 50 -28.36 6.99 6.20
C GLY A 50 -28.44 7.06 7.73
N ASP A 51 -27.55 6.34 8.45
CA ASP A 51 -27.32 6.59 9.88
C ASP A 51 -26.45 7.82 10.08
N ILE A 52 -26.47 8.36 11.33
CA ILE A 52 -25.61 9.47 11.77
C ILE A 52 -25.09 9.21 13.17
N THR A 53 -23.86 9.62 13.45
CA THR A 53 -23.25 9.59 14.77
C THR A 53 -22.89 11.01 15.20
N LEU A 54 -23.02 11.28 16.49
CA LEU A 54 -22.73 12.60 17.07
C LEU A 54 -22.06 12.47 18.43
N ARG A 55 -21.15 13.42 18.71
CA ARG A 55 -20.71 13.75 20.07
C ARG A 55 -21.04 15.21 20.33
N LEU A 56 -21.85 15.47 21.31
CA LEU A 56 -22.35 16.82 21.60
C LEU A 56 -22.34 17.09 23.09
N ARG A 57 -22.40 18.41 23.43
CA ARG A 57 -22.59 18.90 24.82
C ARG A 57 -23.33 20.21 24.82
N GLN A 58 -23.99 20.55 25.94
CA GLN A 58 -24.54 21.87 26.13
C GLN A 58 -23.43 22.86 26.50
N GLY A 59 -23.45 24.06 25.90
CA GLY A 59 -22.39 25.04 26.05
C GLY A 59 -21.08 24.57 25.42
N THR A 60 -19.95 25.03 25.95
CA THR A 60 -18.60 24.74 25.41
C THR A 60 -17.71 23.95 26.38
N SER A 61 -18.26 23.47 27.48
CA SER A 61 -17.55 22.71 28.52
C SER A 61 -18.37 21.50 28.96
N GLY A 62 -17.75 20.57 29.68
CA GLY A 62 -18.37 19.32 30.13
C GLY A 62 -18.09 18.13 29.21
N GLU A 63 -18.61 16.98 29.63
CA GLU A 63 -18.41 15.72 28.94
C GLU A 63 -19.19 15.63 27.62
N TRP A 64 -18.63 14.95 26.64
CA TRP A 64 -19.28 14.69 25.39
C TRP A 64 -20.31 13.55 25.52
N GLN A 65 -21.55 13.81 25.14
CA GLN A 65 -22.61 12.81 25.02
C GLN A 65 -22.51 12.16 23.63
N ASN A 66 -22.32 10.83 23.57
CA ASN A 66 -22.28 10.05 22.35
C ASN A 66 -23.69 9.57 21.99
N VAL A 67 -24.10 9.77 20.76
CA VAL A 67 -25.37 9.30 20.22
C VAL A 67 -25.24 8.78 18.81
N THR A 68 -26.03 7.76 18.46
CA THR A 68 -26.11 7.20 17.11
C THR A 68 -27.52 6.71 16.79
N THR A 69 -27.95 6.87 15.55
CA THR A 69 -29.25 6.34 15.09
C THR A 69 -29.26 4.83 14.95
N ALA A 70 -28.09 4.18 14.78
CA ALA A 70 -28.00 2.72 14.66
C ALA A 70 -28.44 1.99 15.94
N ALA A 71 -28.40 2.64 17.12
CA ALA A 71 -28.78 2.04 18.40
C ALA A 71 -30.29 1.74 18.52
N ASN A 72 -31.16 2.57 17.90
CA ASN A 72 -32.62 2.45 17.94
C ASN A 72 -33.25 2.67 16.56
N ARG A 73 -32.77 2.00 15.57
CA ARG A 73 -33.06 2.23 14.14
C ARG A 73 -34.55 2.20 13.77
N THR A 74 -35.35 1.41 14.43
CA THR A 74 -36.72 1.09 14.01
C THR A 74 -37.72 2.19 14.25
N LEU A 75 -37.36 3.27 14.95
CA LEU A 75 -38.26 4.30 15.45
C LEU A 75 -37.97 5.65 14.76
N VAL A 76 -38.16 5.74 13.44
CA VAL A 76 -38.12 7.04 12.76
C VAL A 76 -39.54 7.48 12.37
N THR A 77 -39.78 8.78 12.43
CA THR A 77 -41.08 9.35 11.95
C THR A 77 -40.92 9.75 10.48
N THR A 78 -41.55 8.99 9.60
CA THR A 78 -41.55 9.30 8.17
C THR A 78 -42.39 10.54 7.86
N GLN A 79 -41.92 11.36 6.93
CA GLN A 79 -42.63 12.56 6.49
C GLN A 79 -43.17 12.35 5.07
N THR A 80 -44.31 12.99 4.75
CA THR A 80 -44.83 13.03 3.38
C THR A 80 -43.92 13.85 2.49
N VAL A 81 -43.56 13.32 1.35
CA VAL A 81 -42.61 13.93 0.42
C VAL A 81 -43.20 14.03 -0.99
N SER A 82 -42.64 14.94 -1.79
CA SER A 82 -43.03 15.10 -3.20
C SER A 82 -41.82 15.58 -4.04
N GLY A 83 -41.95 15.51 -5.33
CA GLY A 83 -40.92 15.97 -6.29
C GLY A 83 -39.61 15.22 -6.19
N ASP A 84 -38.52 15.95 -6.03
CA ASP A 84 -37.15 15.40 -5.98
C ASP A 84 -36.86 14.69 -4.66
N VAL A 85 -37.59 14.98 -3.59
CA VAL A 85 -37.44 14.29 -2.30
C VAL A 85 -38.12 12.93 -2.38
N LYS A 86 -37.36 11.86 -2.19
CA LYS A 86 -37.82 10.46 -2.31
C LYS A 86 -38.16 9.84 -0.95
N ALA A 87 -37.49 10.31 0.09
CA ALA A 87 -37.79 9.95 1.48
C ALA A 87 -37.30 11.04 2.44
N ALA A 88 -38.07 11.26 3.51
CA ALA A 88 -37.69 12.14 4.60
C ALA A 88 -38.15 11.54 5.95
N ALA A 89 -37.33 11.72 6.97
CA ALA A 89 -37.63 11.22 8.30
C ALA A 89 -37.09 12.14 9.41
N ASP A 90 -37.90 12.36 10.42
CA ASP A 90 -37.44 12.85 11.72
C ASP A 90 -36.83 11.70 12.51
N LEU A 91 -35.56 11.85 12.91
CA LEU A 91 -34.78 10.84 13.61
C LEU A 91 -34.90 10.92 15.13
N SER A 92 -35.74 11.82 15.66
CA SER A 92 -35.81 12.09 17.12
C SER A 92 -36.14 10.85 17.94
N LEU A 93 -36.95 9.92 17.41
CA LEU A 93 -37.31 8.69 18.14
C LEU A 93 -36.18 7.62 18.12
N ALA A 94 -35.26 7.73 17.20
CA ALA A 94 -34.08 6.87 17.16
C ALA A 94 -32.93 7.34 18.08
N LEU A 95 -33.08 8.53 18.67
CA LEU A 95 -32.11 9.22 19.50
C LEU A 95 -32.63 9.40 20.92
N PRO A 96 -31.79 9.64 21.94
CA PRO A 96 -32.23 9.92 23.29
C PRO A 96 -33.19 11.12 23.34
N SER A 97 -34.30 11.01 24.07
CA SER A 97 -35.32 12.06 24.20
C SER A 97 -34.79 13.37 24.82
N SER A 98 -33.71 13.26 25.59
CA SER A 98 -32.98 14.40 26.19
C SER A 98 -32.13 15.18 25.18
N LEU A 99 -31.96 14.68 23.94
CA LEU A 99 -31.14 15.34 22.95
C LEU A 99 -31.63 16.74 22.63
N PRO A 100 -30.79 17.80 22.73
CA PRO A 100 -31.17 19.19 22.47
C PRO A 100 -31.33 19.52 20.98
N LEU A 101 -31.27 18.51 20.11
CA LEU A 101 -31.40 18.67 18.67
C LEU A 101 -32.62 17.98 18.11
N THR A 102 -33.21 18.55 17.06
CA THR A 102 -34.03 17.82 16.07
C THR A 102 -33.18 17.51 14.90
N ILE A 103 -33.24 16.28 14.40
CA ILE A 103 -32.45 15.84 13.21
C ILE A 103 -33.42 15.29 12.19
N THR A 104 -33.42 15.90 11.00
CA THR A 104 -34.19 15.44 9.85
C THR A 104 -33.23 14.90 8.80
N ARG A 105 -33.47 13.69 8.31
CA ARG A 105 -32.76 13.10 7.20
C ARG A 105 -33.63 13.17 5.95
N THR A 106 -33.01 13.49 4.80
CA THR A 106 -33.67 13.45 3.49
C THR A 106 -32.85 12.70 2.46
N TRP A 107 -33.55 11.95 1.62
CA TRP A 107 -33.03 11.36 0.40
C TRP A 107 -33.66 12.07 -0.80
N THR A 108 -32.83 12.66 -1.64
CA THR A 108 -33.28 13.41 -2.82
C THR A 108 -32.63 12.91 -4.10
N VAL A 109 -33.27 13.17 -5.23
CA VAL A 109 -32.71 12.95 -6.57
C VAL A 109 -32.63 14.30 -7.25
N GLU A 110 -31.46 14.93 -7.21
CA GLU A 110 -31.22 16.25 -7.76
C GLU A 110 -30.35 16.19 -9.00
N GLY A 111 -30.84 16.67 -10.13
CA GLY A 111 -30.13 16.56 -11.41
C GLY A 111 -29.77 15.11 -11.76
N GLY A 112 -30.64 14.16 -11.39
CA GLY A 112 -30.45 12.74 -11.62
C GLY A 112 -29.52 12.02 -10.61
N ARG A 113 -29.02 12.70 -9.57
CA ARG A 113 -28.07 12.17 -8.59
C ARG A 113 -28.73 11.89 -7.25
N LEU A 114 -28.28 10.84 -6.59
CA LEU A 114 -28.68 10.53 -5.20
C LEU A 114 -27.97 11.46 -4.23
N VAL A 115 -28.74 12.09 -3.33
CA VAL A 115 -28.23 12.98 -2.29
C VAL A 115 -28.81 12.56 -0.94
N LEU A 116 -27.94 12.40 0.06
CA LEU A 116 -28.28 12.23 1.45
C LEU A 116 -28.00 13.52 2.22
N ARG A 117 -28.98 14.03 2.97
CA ARG A 117 -28.83 15.23 3.80
C ARG A 117 -29.32 14.99 5.21
N PHE A 118 -28.62 15.62 6.16
CA PHE A 118 -29.04 15.76 7.55
C PHE A 118 -29.19 17.24 7.88
N GLU A 119 -30.36 17.61 8.40
CA GLU A 119 -30.61 18.93 8.94
C GLU A 119 -30.68 18.83 10.47
N LEU A 120 -29.77 19.55 11.14
CA LEU A 120 -29.66 19.59 12.59
C LEU A 120 -30.18 20.94 13.09
N LYS A 121 -31.18 20.93 13.94
CA LYS A 121 -31.76 22.14 14.56
C LYS A 121 -31.63 22.08 16.06
N ASN A 122 -31.04 23.11 16.65
CA ASN A 122 -31.03 23.28 18.11
C ASN A 122 -32.43 23.68 18.62
N LYS A 123 -33.10 22.77 19.33
CA LYS A 123 -34.44 23.02 19.90
C LYS A 123 -34.38 23.51 21.35
N SER A 124 -33.19 23.68 21.91
CA SER A 124 -33.01 24.18 23.27
C SER A 124 -32.90 25.71 23.30
N THR A 125 -32.95 26.24 24.51
CA THR A 125 -32.79 27.69 24.76
C THR A 125 -31.36 28.16 24.95
N SER A 126 -30.40 27.22 24.87
CA SER A 126 -28.97 27.49 25.04
C SER A 126 -28.16 26.94 23.85
N ALA A 127 -26.92 27.39 23.69
CA ALA A 127 -26.04 26.90 22.67
C ALA A 127 -25.69 25.42 22.88
N VAL A 128 -25.58 24.68 21.78
CA VAL A 128 -25.15 23.28 21.72
C VAL A 128 -23.88 23.17 20.90
N GLN A 129 -22.87 22.55 21.46
CA GLN A 129 -21.64 22.26 20.73
C GLN A 129 -21.64 20.81 20.24
N ILE A 130 -21.44 20.64 18.94
CA ILE A 130 -21.24 19.35 18.27
C ILE A 130 -19.73 19.18 18.03
N GLY A 131 -19.10 18.32 18.82
CA GLY A 131 -17.66 18.07 18.76
C GLY A 131 -17.28 16.94 17.82
N ALA A 132 -18.25 16.10 17.43
CA ALA A 132 -18.08 15.14 16.36
C ALA A 132 -19.40 14.94 15.61
N LEU A 133 -19.32 14.84 14.30
CA LEU A 133 -20.42 14.45 13.42
C LEU A 133 -19.89 13.49 12.37
N GLY A 134 -20.37 12.25 12.40
CA GLY A 134 -19.99 11.18 11.49
C GLY A 134 -21.17 10.70 10.65
N ILE A 135 -20.94 10.44 9.38
CA ILE A 135 -21.89 9.80 8.46
C ILE A 135 -21.32 8.40 8.14
N PRO A 136 -21.90 7.32 8.68
CA PRO A 136 -21.46 5.96 8.43
C PRO A 136 -21.43 5.63 6.94
N MET A 137 -20.27 5.16 6.47
CA MET A 137 -20.00 4.74 5.08
C MET A 137 -19.98 3.21 5.03
N VAL A 138 -21.15 2.62 4.88
CA VAL A 138 -21.35 1.18 4.93
C VAL A 138 -21.45 0.62 3.52
N PHE A 139 -20.34 0.02 3.07
CA PHE A 139 -20.25 -0.65 1.78
C PHE A 139 -19.93 -2.14 1.96
N ASN A 140 -20.02 -2.95 0.92
CA ASN A 140 -19.91 -4.40 1.02
C ASN A 140 -18.44 -4.87 1.11
N ASN A 141 -17.78 -4.58 2.24
CA ASN A 141 -16.47 -5.13 2.58
C ASN A 141 -16.57 -6.35 3.52
N VAL A 142 -17.74 -6.94 3.67
CA VAL A 142 -18.00 -8.09 4.54
C VAL A 142 -17.60 -9.36 3.81
N ILE A 143 -16.36 -9.81 4.01
CA ILE A 143 -15.75 -10.97 3.34
C ILE A 143 -15.95 -12.25 4.16
N THR A 144 -16.18 -12.14 5.46
CA THR A 144 -16.40 -13.28 6.37
C THR A 144 -17.48 -14.24 5.84
N ASN A 145 -17.19 -15.52 5.86
CA ASN A 145 -18.04 -16.61 5.36
C ASN A 145 -18.30 -16.62 3.84
N ARG A 146 -17.44 -15.95 3.06
CA ARG A 146 -17.47 -16.00 1.59
C ARG A 146 -16.30 -16.80 1.06
N THR A 147 -16.50 -17.48 -0.07
CA THR A 147 -15.38 -18.01 -0.83
C THR A 147 -14.59 -16.88 -1.48
N LEU A 148 -13.37 -17.15 -1.92
CA LEU A 148 -12.52 -16.18 -2.62
C LEU A 148 -13.23 -15.62 -3.85
N ASP A 149 -13.81 -16.49 -4.70
CA ASP A 149 -14.58 -16.09 -5.87
C ASP A 149 -15.79 -15.20 -5.52
N GLN A 150 -16.55 -15.57 -4.48
CA GLN A 150 -17.68 -14.76 -4.03
C GLN A 150 -17.24 -13.38 -3.57
N ALA A 151 -16.16 -13.30 -2.78
CA ALA A 151 -15.64 -12.03 -2.29
C ALA A 151 -15.24 -11.10 -3.45
N HIS A 152 -14.49 -11.59 -4.43
CA HIS A 152 -14.12 -10.82 -5.62
C HIS A 152 -15.30 -10.41 -6.50
N ALA A 153 -16.32 -11.25 -6.58
CA ALA A 153 -17.51 -10.95 -7.38
C ALA A 153 -18.41 -9.88 -6.78
N ILE A 154 -18.59 -9.86 -5.45
CA ILE A 154 -19.63 -9.03 -4.80
C ILE A 154 -19.13 -8.07 -3.73
N CYS A 155 -17.88 -8.17 -3.26
CA CYS A 155 -17.35 -7.24 -2.27
C CYS A 155 -16.62 -6.05 -2.91
N SER A 156 -16.48 -5.00 -2.12
CA SER A 156 -15.82 -3.75 -2.49
C SER A 156 -15.00 -3.20 -1.34
N PHE A 157 -14.03 -2.35 -1.65
CA PHE A 157 -13.30 -1.56 -0.68
C PHE A 157 -13.61 -0.07 -0.81
N ALA A 158 -13.47 0.65 0.30
CA ALA A 158 -13.66 2.09 0.35
C ALA A 158 -12.35 2.77 0.75
N ASP A 159 -11.85 3.67 -0.08
CA ASP A 159 -10.64 4.44 0.14
C ASP A 159 -10.93 5.94 0.26
N PRO A 160 -10.52 6.60 1.35
CA PRO A 160 -10.83 7.99 1.61
C PRO A 160 -9.77 8.94 1.04
N TYR A 161 -10.22 9.99 0.37
CA TYR A 161 -9.46 11.23 0.27
C TYR A 161 -9.98 12.21 1.32
N ILE A 162 -9.28 12.32 2.43
CA ILE A 162 -9.62 13.23 3.55
C ILE A 162 -9.14 14.65 3.24
N GLY A 163 -9.60 15.20 2.12
CA GLY A 163 -9.14 16.44 1.50
C GLY A 163 -9.95 17.69 1.87
N SER A 164 -10.62 17.73 3.03
CA SER A 164 -11.53 18.79 3.44
C SER A 164 -12.69 18.96 2.45
N ASP A 165 -12.99 20.18 1.92
CA ASP A 165 -14.06 20.40 0.94
C ASP A 165 -13.83 19.68 -0.40
N ALA A 166 -12.59 19.33 -0.73
CA ALA A 166 -12.23 18.53 -1.90
C ALA A 166 -12.32 17.02 -1.66
N GLY A 167 -12.54 16.60 -0.40
CA GLY A 167 -12.56 15.20 -0.01
C GLY A 167 -13.60 14.37 -0.76
N TYR A 168 -13.34 13.09 -0.90
CA TYR A 168 -14.26 12.09 -1.43
C TYR A 168 -13.93 10.70 -0.89
N LEU A 169 -14.92 9.81 -0.96
CA LEU A 169 -14.68 8.39 -0.74
C LEU A 169 -14.85 7.66 -2.07
N GLN A 170 -13.87 6.88 -2.50
CA GLN A 170 -14.02 5.97 -3.62
C GLN A 170 -14.30 4.56 -3.13
N VAL A 171 -15.27 3.89 -3.77
CA VAL A 171 -15.63 2.50 -3.49
C VAL A 171 -15.40 1.69 -4.73
N THR A 172 -14.45 0.76 -4.68
CA THR A 172 -14.00 -0.06 -5.79
C THR A 172 -14.27 -1.53 -5.52
N ARG A 173 -14.66 -2.28 -6.54
CA ARG A 173 -14.86 -3.73 -6.40
C ARG A 173 -13.52 -4.42 -6.16
N LEU A 174 -13.52 -5.52 -5.40
CA LEU A 174 -12.30 -6.31 -5.20
C LEU A 174 -11.72 -6.84 -6.52
N SER A 175 -12.57 -7.14 -7.49
CA SER A 175 -12.14 -7.54 -8.83
C SER A 175 -11.47 -6.41 -9.63
N GLY A 176 -11.55 -5.16 -9.18
CA GLY A 176 -11.06 -3.98 -9.90
C GLY A 176 -11.84 -3.63 -11.18
N GLN A 177 -12.85 -4.40 -11.53
CA GLN A 177 -13.61 -4.26 -12.77
C GLN A 177 -14.92 -3.49 -12.57
N GLY A 178 -15.37 -2.84 -13.63
CA GLY A 178 -16.64 -2.12 -13.67
C GLY A 178 -16.58 -0.75 -12.99
N PRO A 179 -17.77 -0.20 -12.66
CA PRO A 179 -17.88 1.15 -12.15
C PRO A 179 -17.30 1.28 -10.73
N ALA A 180 -16.75 2.47 -10.43
CA ALA A 180 -16.39 2.90 -9.10
C ALA A 180 -17.43 3.90 -8.59
N LEU A 181 -17.89 3.70 -7.36
CA LEU A 181 -18.76 4.66 -6.68
C LEU A 181 -17.90 5.76 -6.01
N LEU A 182 -18.34 6.99 -6.15
CA LEU A 182 -17.77 8.14 -5.46
C LEU A 182 -18.82 8.75 -4.54
N VAL A 183 -18.44 8.97 -3.28
CA VAL A 183 -19.22 9.78 -2.34
C VAL A 183 -18.50 11.11 -2.21
N VAL A 184 -19.19 12.21 -2.54
CA VAL A 184 -18.63 13.56 -2.56
C VAL A 184 -19.47 14.50 -1.68
N PRO A 185 -18.90 15.61 -1.15
CA PRO A 185 -19.65 16.56 -0.36
C PRO A 185 -20.85 17.17 -1.10
N ASP A 186 -21.96 17.34 -0.39
CA ASP A 186 -23.07 18.22 -0.76
C ASP A 186 -22.95 19.52 0.04
N GLY A 187 -22.72 20.65 -0.67
CA GLY A 187 -22.44 21.92 -0.03
C GLY A 187 -21.16 21.91 0.81
N LYS A 188 -21.18 22.60 1.95
CA LYS A 188 -20.07 22.66 2.91
C LYS A 188 -20.14 21.49 3.89
N THR A 189 -19.78 20.30 3.42
CA THR A 189 -19.67 19.05 4.19
C THR A 189 -18.24 18.53 4.09
N PRO A 190 -17.25 19.12 4.78
CA PRO A 190 -15.86 18.74 4.64
C PRO A 190 -15.61 17.30 5.06
N PHE A 191 -14.65 16.66 4.43
CA PHE A 191 -14.13 15.36 4.84
C PHE A 191 -12.88 15.57 5.72
N GLU A 192 -13.11 15.72 7.02
CA GLU A 192 -12.08 16.07 7.98
C GLU A 192 -11.29 14.84 8.45
N ALA A 193 -11.97 13.71 8.64
CA ALA A 193 -11.41 12.44 9.07
C ALA A 193 -12.24 11.25 8.56
N TYR A 194 -11.63 10.06 8.45
CA TYR A 194 -12.29 8.79 8.13
C TYR A 194 -12.11 7.82 9.29
N ASN A 195 -13.01 7.85 10.24
CA ASN A 195 -12.88 7.24 11.55
C ASN A 195 -13.48 5.84 11.59
N PRO A 196 -12.78 4.81 12.11
CA PRO A 196 -13.40 3.50 12.35
C PRO A 196 -14.47 3.59 13.45
N ILE A 197 -15.60 2.93 13.26
CA ILE A 197 -16.70 2.84 14.23
C ILE A 197 -16.33 1.80 15.29
N LEU A 198 -15.65 2.23 16.35
CA LEU A 198 -15.08 1.37 17.37
C LEU A 198 -15.77 1.54 18.73
N ASN A 199 -15.85 0.44 19.47
CA ASN A 199 -16.09 0.47 20.92
C ASN A 199 -14.81 0.92 21.65
N ALA A 200 -14.99 1.54 22.80
CA ALA A 200 -13.89 1.68 23.74
C ALA A 200 -13.39 0.28 24.16
N PRO A 201 -12.06 0.09 24.36
CA PRO A 201 -11.52 -1.13 24.91
C PRO A 201 -12.23 -1.50 26.22
N LYS A 202 -12.55 -2.78 26.43
CA LYS A 202 -13.14 -3.23 27.69
C LYS A 202 -12.14 -3.01 28.82
N THR A 203 -12.53 -2.24 29.84
CA THR A 203 -11.70 -2.03 31.01
C THR A 203 -11.34 -3.38 31.66
N GLY A 204 -10.06 -3.63 31.87
CA GLY A 204 -9.56 -4.88 32.47
C GLY A 204 -9.41 -6.05 31.47
N SER A 205 -9.69 -5.84 30.18
CA SER A 205 -9.38 -6.83 29.15
C SER A 205 -7.88 -6.89 28.92
N LYS A 206 -7.35 -8.11 28.79
CA LYS A 206 -5.96 -8.32 28.35
C LYS A 206 -5.82 -8.16 26.82
N ASP A 207 -6.92 -8.04 26.09
CA ASP A 207 -6.96 -7.68 24.70
C ASP A 207 -7.19 -6.17 24.57
N PRO A 208 -6.15 -5.38 24.33
CA PRO A 208 -6.24 -3.91 24.24
C PRO A 208 -6.89 -3.44 22.95
N VAL A 209 -7.15 -4.33 22.01
CA VAL A 209 -7.68 -3.98 20.70
C VAL A 209 -9.13 -3.50 20.82
N ALA A 210 -9.39 -2.27 20.39
CA ALA A 210 -10.74 -1.74 20.28
C ALA A 210 -11.57 -2.57 19.29
N VAL A 211 -12.79 -2.91 19.68
CA VAL A 211 -13.69 -3.73 18.90
C VAL A 211 -14.67 -2.83 18.17
N PHE A 212 -14.97 -3.11 16.90
CA PHE A 212 -16.00 -2.38 16.17
C PHE A 212 -17.36 -2.50 16.86
N THR A 213 -18.10 -1.38 16.92
CA THR A 213 -19.43 -1.35 17.53
C THR A 213 -20.51 -2.00 16.68
N ASP A 214 -20.29 -2.12 15.37
CA ASP A 214 -21.21 -2.82 14.47
C ASP A 214 -21.21 -4.33 14.80
N LEU A 215 -22.40 -4.91 14.92
CA LEU A 215 -22.60 -6.32 15.32
C LEU A 215 -22.36 -7.31 14.18
N THR A 216 -21.95 -6.89 13.00
CA THR A 216 -21.62 -7.80 11.89
C THR A 216 -20.54 -8.78 12.32
N PRO A 217 -20.78 -10.10 12.18
CA PRO A 217 -19.78 -11.09 12.53
C PRO A 217 -18.45 -10.86 11.82
N ARG A 218 -17.36 -10.90 12.57
CA ARG A 218 -16.00 -10.66 12.09
C ARG A 218 -15.16 -11.90 12.19
N GLY A 219 -14.35 -12.09 11.17
CA GLY A 219 -13.14 -12.88 11.24
C GLY A 219 -11.95 -11.98 10.90
N GLN A 220 -10.81 -12.55 10.59
CA GLN A 220 -9.64 -11.82 10.07
C GLN A 220 -9.90 -11.15 8.71
N THR A 221 -11.08 -11.34 8.13
CA THR A 221 -11.46 -10.95 6.78
C THR A 221 -12.49 -9.82 6.73
N PHE A 222 -12.67 -9.06 7.81
CA PHE A 222 -13.58 -7.92 7.86
C PHE A 222 -12.84 -6.67 8.33
N GLU A 223 -12.72 -5.68 7.44
CA GLU A 223 -12.09 -4.38 7.72
C GLU A 223 -12.84 -3.56 8.77
N GLY A 224 -14.13 -3.84 8.97
CA GLY A 224 -15.01 -2.99 9.76
C GLY A 224 -15.61 -1.86 8.95
N PHE A 225 -16.48 -1.08 9.60
CA PHE A 225 -17.07 0.10 8.99
C PHE A 225 -16.43 1.36 9.55
N HIS A 226 -16.42 2.38 8.70
CA HIS A 226 -15.88 3.70 8.99
C HIS A 226 -16.95 4.77 8.74
N GLU A 227 -16.70 5.95 9.27
CA GLU A 227 -17.58 7.10 9.08
C GLU A 227 -16.82 8.29 8.48
N TRP A 228 -17.53 9.00 7.59
CA TRP A 228 -17.12 10.30 7.10
C TRP A 228 -17.30 11.31 8.22
N MET A 229 -16.22 11.82 8.79
CA MET A 229 -16.27 12.82 9.84
C MET A 229 -16.31 14.22 9.24
N VAL A 230 -17.36 14.97 9.55
CA VAL A 230 -17.49 16.39 9.22
C VAL A 230 -16.84 17.25 10.31
N HIS A 231 -16.95 16.83 11.55
CA HIS A 231 -16.30 17.40 12.73
C HIS A 231 -15.69 16.29 13.56
N SER A 232 -14.50 16.50 14.12
CA SER A 232 -13.74 15.47 14.86
C SER A 232 -13.13 15.94 16.18
N LYS A 233 -13.39 17.18 16.61
CA LYS A 233 -12.77 17.76 17.81
C LYS A 233 -12.97 16.92 19.08
N ALA A 234 -14.13 16.29 19.26
CA ALA A 234 -14.38 15.44 20.43
C ALA A 234 -13.49 14.19 20.48
N TYR A 235 -13.05 13.69 19.32
CA TYR A 235 -12.04 12.63 19.23
C TYR A 235 -10.64 13.16 19.49
N ALA A 236 -10.29 14.32 18.90
CA ALA A 236 -9.00 14.96 19.12
C ALA A 236 -8.75 15.30 20.58
N ASP A 237 -9.82 15.63 21.33
CA ASP A 237 -9.76 15.96 22.77
C ASP A 237 -9.60 14.72 23.67
N LYS A 238 -9.89 13.52 23.19
CA LYS A 238 -9.87 12.27 23.98
C LYS A 238 -9.02 11.16 23.39
N GLU A 239 -9.53 10.49 22.36
CA GLU A 239 -8.87 9.30 21.80
C GLU A 239 -7.58 9.64 21.06
N TRP A 240 -7.48 10.83 20.46
CA TRP A 240 -6.34 11.26 19.65
C TRP A 240 -5.46 12.31 20.32
N VAL A 241 -5.62 12.53 21.63
CA VAL A 241 -4.91 13.58 22.39
C VAL A 241 -3.37 13.48 22.22
N ASN A 242 -2.84 12.30 22.04
CA ASN A 242 -1.40 12.04 21.85
C ASN A 242 -1.04 11.77 20.38
N ALA A 243 -1.95 12.05 19.44
CA ALA A 243 -1.74 11.84 18.02
C ALA A 243 -1.86 13.17 17.26
N LYS A 244 -1.27 13.22 16.07
CA LYS A 244 -1.33 14.40 15.20
C LYS A 244 -2.35 14.14 14.09
N PRO A 245 -3.52 14.84 14.10
CA PRO A 245 -4.54 14.69 13.07
C PRO A 245 -4.04 15.01 11.66
N TRP A 246 -4.65 14.40 10.65
CA TRP A 246 -4.40 14.74 9.24
C TRP A 246 -4.89 16.16 8.90
N ASN A 247 -6.09 16.49 9.37
CA ASN A 247 -6.68 17.83 9.23
C ASN A 247 -6.91 18.45 10.61
N THR A 248 -7.08 19.75 10.64
CA THR A 248 -7.44 20.45 11.87
C THR A 248 -8.81 19.98 12.34
N ALA A 249 -8.88 19.46 13.55
CA ALA A 249 -10.12 18.97 14.15
C ALA A 249 -11.05 20.14 14.50
N THR A 250 -12.29 20.13 13.99
CA THR A 250 -13.27 21.19 14.17
C THR A 250 -14.47 20.76 15.00
N ALA A 251 -15.21 21.74 15.52
CA ALA A 251 -16.52 21.56 16.18
C ALA A 251 -17.49 22.63 15.67
N LEU A 252 -18.77 22.30 15.68
CA LEU A 252 -19.85 23.25 15.37
C LEU A 252 -20.54 23.68 16.67
N THR A 253 -20.78 24.99 16.85
CA THR A 253 -21.65 25.52 17.89
C THR A 253 -22.94 26.04 17.24
N LEU A 254 -24.09 25.49 17.64
CA LEU A 254 -25.41 25.93 17.23
C LEU A 254 -26.03 26.80 18.33
N SER A 255 -26.36 28.03 18.03
CA SER A 255 -27.17 28.91 18.90
C SER A 255 -28.58 28.37 19.06
N ALA A 256 -29.32 28.85 20.06
CA ALA A 256 -30.72 28.49 20.28
C ALA A 256 -31.54 28.71 18.99
N GLY A 257 -32.24 27.69 18.51
CA GLY A 257 -33.07 27.75 17.31
C GLY A 257 -32.30 27.68 15.98
N GLU A 258 -30.96 27.73 16.00
CA GLU A 258 -30.15 27.66 14.78
C GLU A 258 -30.23 26.29 14.11
N THR A 259 -30.15 26.29 12.77
CA THR A 259 -30.20 25.12 11.92
C THR A 259 -28.95 25.04 11.06
N LYS A 260 -28.38 23.84 10.98
CA LYS A 260 -27.24 23.52 10.07
C LYS A 260 -27.55 22.29 9.26
N ARG A 261 -27.10 22.29 8.00
CA ARG A 261 -27.29 21.17 7.08
C ARG A 261 -25.96 20.62 6.61
N TYR A 262 -25.84 19.29 6.56
CA TYR A 262 -24.72 18.54 5.98
C TYR A 262 -25.26 17.46 5.07
N GLY A 263 -24.49 17.07 4.06
CA GLY A 263 -24.90 16.03 3.14
C GLY A 263 -23.80 15.52 2.23
N VAL A 264 -24.08 14.41 1.60
CA VAL A 264 -23.20 13.79 0.61
C VAL A 264 -23.98 13.41 -0.66
N LYS A 265 -23.29 13.41 -1.80
CA LYS A 265 -23.79 12.98 -3.11
C LYS A 265 -23.10 11.70 -3.53
N PHE A 266 -23.86 10.83 -4.18
CA PHE A 266 -23.37 9.59 -4.75
C PHE A 266 -23.31 9.73 -6.28
N VAL A 267 -22.14 9.51 -6.85
CA VAL A 267 -21.91 9.59 -8.29
C VAL A 267 -21.09 8.39 -8.76
N LEU A 268 -21.18 8.04 -10.04
CA LEU A 268 -20.56 6.84 -10.57
C LEU A 268 -19.50 7.22 -11.61
N ALA A 269 -18.30 6.68 -11.45
CA ALA A 269 -17.28 6.65 -12.48
C ALA A 269 -17.36 5.32 -13.24
N ASP A 270 -17.23 5.36 -14.56
CA ASP A 270 -17.38 4.17 -15.41
C ASP A 270 -16.32 3.10 -15.08
N THR A 271 -15.13 3.54 -14.71
CA THR A 271 -14.01 2.70 -14.27
C THR A 271 -13.17 3.43 -13.23
N ILE A 272 -12.29 2.72 -12.55
CA ILE A 272 -11.31 3.30 -11.61
C ILE A 272 -10.48 4.39 -12.28
N ARG A 273 -10.04 4.19 -13.53
CA ARG A 273 -9.25 5.18 -14.30
C ARG A 273 -10.00 6.46 -14.61
N ASN A 274 -11.33 6.44 -14.53
CA ASN A 274 -12.19 7.60 -14.83
C ASN A 274 -12.59 8.39 -13.57
N ILE A 275 -12.09 8.03 -12.38
CA ILE A 275 -12.44 8.70 -11.12
C ILE A 275 -12.13 10.20 -11.20
N GLU A 276 -10.92 10.60 -11.55
CA GLU A 276 -10.50 12.01 -11.61
C GLU A 276 -11.31 12.78 -12.67
N LYS A 277 -11.51 12.21 -13.86
CA LYS A 277 -12.35 12.81 -14.91
C LYS A 277 -13.79 13.01 -14.45
N THR A 278 -14.32 12.06 -13.68
CA THR A 278 -15.66 12.15 -13.10
C THR A 278 -15.72 13.28 -12.07
N LEU A 279 -14.72 13.40 -11.19
CA LEU A 279 -14.64 14.50 -10.22
C LEU A 279 -14.61 15.87 -10.93
N VAL A 280 -13.77 16.02 -11.98
CA VAL A 280 -13.73 17.25 -12.80
C VAL A 280 -15.09 17.54 -13.44
N LYS A 281 -15.74 16.54 -14.04
CA LYS A 281 -17.10 16.68 -14.62
C LYS A 281 -18.12 17.21 -13.61
N TYR A 282 -17.96 16.82 -12.34
CA TYR A 282 -18.84 17.26 -11.26
C TYR A 282 -18.30 18.50 -10.51
N GLN A 283 -17.34 19.22 -11.14
CA GLN A 283 -16.76 20.45 -10.61
C GLN A 283 -16.21 20.26 -9.17
N ARG A 284 -15.53 19.13 -8.94
CA ARG A 284 -14.80 18.88 -7.69
C ARG A 284 -13.33 19.20 -7.88
N PRO A 285 -12.64 19.75 -6.86
CA PRO A 285 -11.21 19.96 -6.94
C PRO A 285 -10.47 18.63 -7.12
N VAL A 286 -9.58 18.57 -8.11
CA VAL A 286 -8.69 17.42 -8.36
C VAL A 286 -7.25 17.87 -8.24
N ALA A 287 -6.43 17.02 -7.63
CA ALA A 287 -4.98 17.22 -7.48
C ALA A 287 -4.22 16.01 -8.00
N VAL A 288 -3.15 16.25 -8.77
CA VAL A 288 -2.23 15.23 -9.28
C VAL A 288 -0.80 15.62 -8.90
N GLY A 289 -0.17 14.83 -8.04
CA GLY A 289 1.25 14.96 -7.68
C GLY A 289 2.14 14.06 -8.54
N ILE A 290 3.23 14.60 -9.06
CA ILE A 290 4.27 13.87 -9.78
C ILE A 290 5.61 14.15 -9.10
N PRO A 291 6.37 13.11 -8.72
CA PRO A 291 6.14 11.67 -8.97
C PRO A 291 5.11 11.03 -8.03
N GLY A 292 4.59 11.75 -7.07
CA GLY A 292 3.63 11.32 -6.06
C GLY A 292 3.66 12.24 -4.85
N TYR A 293 3.20 11.75 -3.72
CA TYR A 293 3.10 12.55 -2.48
C TYR A 293 4.11 12.12 -1.41
N LEU A 294 4.87 11.05 -1.63
CA LEU A 294 6.08 10.75 -0.91
C LEU A 294 7.24 11.37 -1.68
N LEU A 295 7.92 12.36 -1.06
CA LEU A 295 8.81 13.27 -1.76
C LEU A 295 10.20 13.31 -1.12
N PRO A 296 11.22 12.68 -1.74
CA PRO A 296 12.61 12.87 -1.33
C PRO A 296 13.06 14.32 -1.50
N THR A 297 13.89 14.83 -0.58
CA THR A 297 14.33 16.24 -0.55
C THR A 297 15.13 16.69 -1.77
N ASP A 298 15.70 15.77 -2.54
CA ASP A 298 16.46 16.03 -3.77
C ASP A 298 15.60 15.94 -5.05
N VAL A 299 14.32 15.55 -4.94
CA VAL A 299 13.40 15.43 -6.06
C VAL A 299 12.59 16.71 -6.23
N ALA A 300 12.62 17.27 -7.45
CA ALA A 300 11.76 18.38 -7.86
C ALA A 300 10.36 17.85 -8.22
N GLY A 301 9.43 17.84 -7.28
CA GLY A 301 8.06 17.42 -7.49
C GLY A 301 7.22 18.49 -8.19
N LYS A 302 6.14 18.05 -8.81
CA LYS A 302 5.11 18.89 -9.46
C LYS A 302 3.75 18.58 -8.83
N LEU A 303 2.92 19.61 -8.71
CA LEU A 303 1.52 19.48 -8.32
C LEU A 303 0.65 20.17 -9.35
N TYR A 304 -0.32 19.44 -9.86
CA TYR A 304 -1.31 19.94 -10.83
C TYR A 304 -2.68 19.97 -10.18
N LEU A 305 -3.34 21.13 -10.23
CA LEU A 305 -4.67 21.34 -9.67
C LEU A 305 -5.66 21.65 -10.79
N ASN A 306 -6.79 20.93 -10.81
CA ASN A 306 -7.89 21.16 -11.73
C ASN A 306 -9.16 21.49 -10.93
N TYR A 307 -9.57 22.74 -11.00
CA TYR A 307 -10.82 23.24 -10.42
C TYR A 307 -11.18 24.57 -11.08
N PRO A 308 -12.49 24.88 -11.38
CA PRO A 308 -12.89 26.08 -12.09
C PRO A 308 -12.50 27.38 -11.41
N TYR A 309 -12.39 27.37 -10.08
CA TYR A 309 -12.13 28.58 -9.29
C TYR A 309 -10.62 28.80 -9.12
N ALA A 310 -10.23 30.10 -9.01
CA ALA A 310 -8.82 30.46 -8.83
C ALA A 310 -8.30 30.05 -7.45
N VAL A 311 -7.02 29.67 -7.36
CA VAL A 311 -6.33 29.53 -6.08
C VAL A 311 -6.05 30.90 -5.51
N THR A 312 -6.53 31.18 -4.29
CA THR A 312 -6.33 32.45 -3.59
C THR A 312 -5.19 32.40 -2.59
N SER A 313 -4.93 31.26 -2.01
CA SER A 313 -3.79 31.06 -1.10
C SER A 313 -3.38 29.60 -1.00
N THR A 314 -2.12 29.39 -0.62
CA THR A 314 -1.55 28.10 -0.20
C THR A 314 -0.86 28.27 1.15
N SER A 315 -0.96 27.27 2.01
CA SER A 315 -0.21 27.21 3.28
C SER A 315 0.30 25.80 3.53
N VAL A 316 1.43 25.70 4.24
CA VAL A 316 2.08 24.42 4.55
C VAL A 316 2.21 24.25 6.05
N GLU A 317 1.89 23.08 6.54
CA GLU A 317 2.04 22.70 7.95
C GLU A 317 2.80 21.36 8.08
N PRO A 318 3.89 21.30 8.88
CA PRO A 318 4.54 22.42 9.58
C PRO A 318 5.12 23.45 8.62
N SER A 319 5.21 24.71 9.09
CA SER A 319 5.74 25.82 8.28
C SER A 319 7.13 25.49 7.76
N GLY A 320 7.36 25.73 6.46
CA GLY A 320 8.65 25.47 5.82
C GLY A 320 8.91 23.99 5.45
N ALA A 321 7.98 23.06 5.71
CA ALA A 321 8.17 21.65 5.35
C ALA A 321 8.20 21.41 3.84
N LEU A 322 7.45 22.22 3.07
CA LEU A 322 7.45 22.21 1.62
C LEU A 322 7.72 23.63 1.10
N ALA A 323 8.50 23.75 0.04
CA ALA A 323 8.50 24.93 -0.81
C ALA A 323 7.53 24.70 -1.97
N VAL A 324 6.53 25.57 -2.10
CA VAL A 324 5.48 25.50 -3.12
C VAL A 324 5.47 26.81 -3.89
N THR A 325 5.71 26.75 -5.22
CA THR A 325 5.75 27.93 -6.09
C THR A 325 4.91 27.70 -7.34
N SER A 326 4.12 28.73 -7.75
CA SER A 326 3.33 28.60 -8.97
C SER A 326 4.25 28.49 -10.19
N ALA A 327 3.95 27.52 -11.05
CA ALA A 327 4.61 27.28 -12.33
C ALA A 327 3.73 27.65 -13.53
N GLY A 328 2.57 28.30 -13.28
CA GLY A 328 1.63 28.74 -14.31
C GLY A 328 0.50 27.76 -14.57
N ALA A 329 0.00 27.71 -15.80
CA ALA A 329 -1.06 26.82 -16.23
C ALA A 329 -0.63 25.99 -17.44
N THR A 330 -1.14 24.77 -17.56
CA THR A 330 -0.98 23.94 -18.76
C THR A 330 -2.07 24.26 -19.79
N GLY A 331 -1.86 23.84 -21.03
CA GLY A 331 -2.84 24.02 -22.11
C GLY A 331 -4.18 23.28 -21.86
N ALA A 332 -4.22 22.30 -20.97
CA ALA A 332 -5.41 21.53 -20.59
C ALA A 332 -6.15 22.12 -19.37
N GLY A 333 -5.78 23.32 -18.91
CA GLY A 333 -6.45 24.03 -17.80
C GLY A 333 -5.99 23.62 -16.40
N TRP A 334 -4.93 22.83 -16.27
CA TRP A 334 -4.30 22.54 -14.98
C TRP A 334 -3.47 23.73 -14.49
N LYS A 335 -3.59 24.04 -13.23
CA LYS A 335 -2.72 25.00 -12.53
C LYS A 335 -1.53 24.21 -12.00
N ALA A 336 -0.32 24.58 -12.44
CA ALA A 336 0.91 23.86 -12.10
C ALA A 336 1.66 24.56 -10.95
N TYR A 337 2.22 23.76 -10.08
CA TYR A 337 3.09 24.19 -8.96
C TYR A 337 4.33 23.33 -8.90
N ASP A 338 5.48 23.95 -8.62
CA ASP A 338 6.68 23.23 -8.19
C ASP A 338 6.59 22.97 -6.68
N VAL A 339 6.90 21.76 -6.26
CA VAL A 339 6.85 21.33 -4.86
C VAL A 339 8.17 20.66 -4.51
N THR A 340 8.86 21.15 -3.49
CA THR A 340 10.12 20.57 -3.00
C THR A 340 10.01 20.30 -1.50
N GLY A 341 10.34 19.10 -1.07
CA GLY A 341 10.44 18.72 0.34
C GLY A 341 11.64 19.43 1.01
N LYS A 342 11.43 19.96 2.22
CA LYS A 342 12.46 20.68 2.97
C LYS A 342 12.72 20.11 4.35
N LEU A 343 11.67 19.64 5.04
CA LEU A 343 11.77 19.06 6.37
C LEU A 343 11.23 17.63 6.33
N TRP A 344 11.94 16.70 6.92
CA TRP A 344 11.54 15.30 7.01
C TRP A 344 10.20 15.13 7.73
N GLY A 345 9.42 14.17 7.25
CA GLY A 345 8.18 13.74 7.83
C GLY A 345 6.95 14.28 7.11
N ARG A 346 5.80 13.96 7.66
CA ARG A 346 4.52 14.31 7.06
C ARG A 346 4.27 15.81 7.08
N SER A 347 3.72 16.32 5.99
CA SER A 347 3.34 17.71 5.84
C SER A 347 2.00 17.81 5.11
N ARG A 348 1.25 18.88 5.43
CA ARG A 348 -0.03 19.20 4.81
C ARG A 348 0.07 20.49 4.02
N LEU A 349 -0.23 20.42 2.73
CA LEU A 349 -0.47 21.57 1.88
C LEU A 349 -1.98 21.87 1.88
N THR A 350 -2.35 23.05 2.30
CA THR A 350 -3.73 23.56 2.25
C THR A 350 -3.85 24.56 1.11
N VAL A 351 -4.80 24.33 0.20
CA VAL A 351 -5.12 25.19 -0.94
C VAL A 351 -6.51 25.78 -0.70
N THR A 352 -6.63 27.11 -0.79
CA THR A 352 -7.90 27.81 -0.71
C THR A 352 -8.28 28.39 -2.08
N TYR A 353 -9.53 28.19 -2.48
CA TYR A 353 -10.05 28.67 -3.77
C TYR A 353 -10.94 29.89 -3.61
N SER A 354 -11.20 30.62 -4.70
CA SER A 354 -11.95 31.90 -4.69
C SER A 354 -13.43 31.76 -4.33
N ASP A 355 -13.98 30.55 -4.44
CA ASP A 355 -15.33 30.21 -3.94
C ASP A 355 -15.35 29.87 -2.44
N GLY A 356 -14.20 29.90 -1.78
CA GLY A 356 -14.00 29.54 -0.39
C GLY A 356 -13.89 28.03 -0.13
N ALA A 357 -13.77 27.20 -1.17
CA ALA A 357 -13.46 25.78 -0.98
C ALA A 357 -12.01 25.60 -0.51
N VAL A 358 -11.82 24.63 0.37
CA VAL A 358 -10.50 24.24 0.91
C VAL A 358 -10.15 22.83 0.46
N GLN A 359 -8.93 22.65 -0.05
CA GLN A 359 -8.38 21.34 -0.39
C GLN A 359 -7.11 21.10 0.42
N THR A 360 -7.00 19.94 1.07
CA THR A 360 -5.80 19.54 1.79
C THR A 360 -5.13 18.37 1.09
N ILE A 361 -3.83 18.47 0.85
CA ILE A 361 -2.99 17.48 0.18
C ILE A 361 -1.87 17.07 1.15
N HIS A 362 -1.70 15.78 1.33
CA HIS A 362 -0.78 15.26 2.35
C HIS A 362 0.47 14.67 1.71
N TYR A 363 1.62 15.24 2.07
CA TYR A 363 2.93 14.78 1.67
C TYR A 363 3.66 14.12 2.84
N ASP A 364 4.56 13.20 2.52
CA ASP A 364 5.63 12.75 3.40
C ASP A 364 6.97 13.06 2.76
N VAL A 365 7.82 13.80 3.47
CA VAL A 365 9.13 14.21 2.99
C VAL A 365 10.17 13.30 3.57
N THR A 366 10.99 12.69 2.71
CA THR A 366 12.06 11.78 3.13
C THR A 366 13.44 12.34 2.78
N LYS A 367 14.49 11.75 3.34
CA LYS A 367 15.84 11.90 2.82
C LYS A 367 15.89 11.49 1.34
N PRO A 368 16.94 11.85 0.58
CA PRO A 368 17.19 11.26 -0.73
C PRO A 368 17.03 9.74 -0.68
N ALA A 369 16.33 9.17 -1.66
CA ALA A 369 15.98 7.75 -1.64
C ALA A 369 17.20 6.83 -1.46
N SER A 370 18.33 7.18 -2.11
CA SER A 370 19.58 6.43 -1.95
C SER A 370 20.14 6.52 -0.54
N GLN A 371 20.01 7.68 0.14
CA GLN A 371 20.48 7.85 1.52
C GLN A 371 19.61 7.08 2.51
N ALA A 372 18.29 7.16 2.39
CA ALA A 372 17.38 6.42 3.26
C ALA A 372 17.66 4.90 3.23
N VAL A 373 17.87 4.35 2.03
CA VAL A 373 18.20 2.93 1.85
C VAL A 373 19.60 2.60 2.37
N SER A 374 20.57 3.50 2.25
CA SER A 374 21.90 3.33 2.83
C SER A 374 21.85 3.29 4.36
N ASP A 375 21.10 4.21 4.96
CA ASP A 375 20.93 4.27 6.42
C ASP A 375 20.24 3.02 6.94
N MET A 376 19.21 2.52 6.24
CA MET A 376 18.55 1.25 6.55
C MET A 376 19.55 0.08 6.56
N GLY A 377 20.37 -0.05 5.52
CA GLY A 377 21.39 -1.11 5.45
C GLY A 377 22.37 -1.06 6.61
N THR A 378 22.76 0.14 7.03
CA THR A 378 23.61 0.36 8.21
C THR A 378 22.87 -0.01 9.50
N PHE A 379 21.62 0.40 9.66
CA PHE A 379 20.82 0.08 10.84
C PHE A 379 20.69 -1.45 11.02
N LEU A 380 20.28 -2.15 9.96
CA LEU A 380 20.09 -3.59 9.96
C LEU A 380 21.38 -4.38 10.28
N THR A 381 22.53 -3.86 9.85
CA THR A 381 23.81 -4.55 10.08
C THR A 381 24.58 -4.03 11.30
N THR A 382 23.99 -3.14 12.08
CA THR A 382 24.58 -2.63 13.34
C THR A 382 23.61 -2.76 14.50
N LYS A 383 22.50 -2.06 14.50
CA LYS A 383 21.49 -2.05 15.59
C LYS A 383 20.72 -3.35 15.67
N ASP A 384 20.32 -3.89 14.52
CA ASP A 384 19.59 -5.16 14.41
C ASP A 384 20.53 -6.37 14.33
N TRP A 385 21.86 -6.14 14.32
CA TRP A 385 22.82 -7.22 14.19
C TRP A 385 22.96 -7.99 15.49
N PHE A 386 22.46 -9.22 15.49
CA PHE A 386 22.42 -10.12 16.63
C PHE A 386 23.61 -11.08 16.63
N VAL A 387 24.39 -11.05 17.71
CA VAL A 387 25.50 -11.98 17.96
C VAL A 387 25.37 -12.53 19.38
N ASP A 388 25.01 -13.80 19.48
CA ASP A 388 24.95 -14.56 20.73
C ASP A 388 25.33 -16.01 20.44
N SER A 389 26.54 -16.40 20.84
CA SER A 389 27.02 -17.77 20.66
C SER A 389 26.25 -18.80 21.50
N ASN A 390 25.48 -18.36 22.49
CA ASN A 390 24.69 -19.19 23.39
C ASN A 390 23.19 -19.21 23.01
N ASP A 391 22.81 -18.59 21.89
CA ASP A 391 21.41 -18.61 21.44
C ASP A 391 20.93 -20.05 21.25
N PRO A 392 19.94 -20.54 22.04
CA PRO A 392 19.54 -21.96 22.03
C PRO A 392 18.80 -22.35 20.75
N PHE A 393 18.44 -21.36 19.93
CA PHE A 393 17.71 -21.55 18.67
C PHE A 393 18.64 -21.54 17.46
N GLY A 394 19.92 -21.20 17.63
CA GLY A 394 20.92 -21.15 16.54
C GLY A 394 20.63 -20.06 15.50
N ARG A 395 20.21 -18.86 15.94
CA ARG A 395 19.89 -17.70 15.10
C ARG A 395 21.05 -16.73 14.95
N SER A 396 22.20 -17.02 15.49
CA SER A 396 23.37 -16.11 15.53
C SER A 396 24.48 -16.60 14.59
N PRO A 397 25.16 -15.68 13.85
CA PRO A 397 24.85 -14.26 13.73
C PRO A 397 23.74 -14.01 12.71
N SER A 398 22.89 -13.02 12.95
CA SER A 398 21.83 -12.62 11.98
C SER A 398 21.32 -11.21 12.21
N VAL A 399 20.49 -10.73 11.26
CA VAL A 399 19.64 -9.58 11.45
C VAL A 399 18.38 -10.03 12.18
N MET A 400 18.07 -9.40 13.30
CA MET A 400 16.93 -9.74 14.15
C MET A 400 15.93 -8.58 14.20
N THR A 401 14.73 -8.88 14.66
CA THR A 401 13.74 -7.84 14.94
C THR A 401 14.24 -6.88 16.03
N TYR A 402 13.98 -5.60 15.83
CA TYR A 402 14.36 -4.54 16.75
C TYR A 402 13.13 -3.78 17.25
N ASP A 403 13.06 -3.50 18.54
CA ASP A 403 12.04 -2.63 19.14
C ASP A 403 12.64 -1.25 19.31
N HIS A 404 12.21 -0.31 18.47
CA HIS A 404 12.75 1.05 18.43
C HIS A 404 12.38 1.87 19.69
N GLU A 405 11.20 1.65 20.28
CA GLU A 405 10.81 2.32 21.52
C GLU A 405 11.66 1.84 22.71
N ALA A 406 11.92 0.56 22.78
CA ALA A 406 12.75 -0.03 23.84
C ALA A 406 14.24 0.06 23.56
N GLY A 407 14.65 0.41 22.34
CA GLY A 407 16.06 0.55 21.91
C GLY A 407 16.82 -0.77 21.94
N LYS A 408 16.19 -1.91 21.65
CA LYS A 408 16.80 -3.25 21.81
C LYS A 408 16.30 -4.27 20.79
N ILE A 409 17.13 -5.27 20.55
CA ILE A 409 16.78 -6.47 19.78
C ILE A 409 15.70 -7.27 20.52
N VAL A 410 14.70 -7.75 19.79
CA VAL A 410 13.63 -8.64 20.28
C VAL A 410 14.04 -10.07 20.04
N THR A 411 14.40 -10.79 21.12
CA THR A 411 14.85 -12.19 21.04
C THR A 411 13.74 -13.19 21.32
N GLN A 412 12.65 -12.76 21.92
CA GLN A 412 11.49 -13.58 22.22
C GLN A 412 10.20 -12.88 21.81
N THR A 413 9.39 -13.57 21.01
CA THR A 413 8.06 -13.09 20.60
C THR A 413 7.20 -14.27 20.20
N ARG A 414 5.89 -14.13 20.37
CA ARG A 414 4.87 -15.07 19.93
C ARG A 414 4.77 -15.16 18.41
N GLN A 415 5.11 -14.09 17.75
CA GLN A 415 5.16 -14.00 16.28
C GLN A 415 6.47 -14.62 15.80
N ALA A 416 6.41 -15.86 15.34
CA ALA A 416 7.59 -16.65 15.00
C ALA A 416 8.48 -15.99 13.94
N TRP A 417 7.88 -15.31 12.96
CA TRP A 417 8.63 -14.58 11.96
C TRP A 417 9.29 -13.31 12.49
N VAL A 418 8.71 -12.65 13.50
CA VAL A 418 9.30 -11.44 14.12
C VAL A 418 10.59 -11.77 14.88
N SER A 419 10.84 -13.04 15.20
CA SER A 419 12.13 -13.47 15.73
C SER A 419 13.25 -13.58 14.68
N GLY A 420 13.03 -13.06 13.48
CA GLY A 420 14.05 -12.83 12.46
C GLY A 420 14.23 -13.95 11.44
N LEU A 421 13.65 -15.14 11.62
CA LEU A 421 13.87 -16.30 10.76
C LEU A 421 12.56 -17.09 10.55
N GLY A 422 11.52 -16.42 10.21
CA GLY A 422 10.24 -16.96 9.76
C GLY A 422 9.92 -16.45 8.36
N ASP A 423 8.64 -16.49 8.00
CA ASP A 423 8.19 -15.95 6.72
C ASP A 423 8.21 -14.40 6.69
N ASP A 424 7.20 -13.75 7.19
CA ASP A 424 7.06 -12.30 7.10
C ASP A 424 8.15 -11.56 7.89
N GLY A 425 8.40 -11.95 9.13
CA GLY A 425 9.36 -11.28 9.99
C GLY A 425 10.81 -11.58 9.66
N GLY A 426 11.09 -12.78 9.16
CA GLY A 426 12.43 -13.17 8.73
C GLY A 426 12.93 -12.37 7.55
N ALA A 427 12.03 -11.80 6.77
CA ALA A 427 12.37 -11.05 5.58
C ALA A 427 13.06 -9.71 5.84
N THR A 428 13.17 -9.23 7.07
CA THR A 428 13.96 -8.03 7.43
C THR A 428 15.42 -8.17 7.00
N TRP A 429 16.03 -9.34 7.17
CA TRP A 429 17.40 -9.60 6.68
C TRP A 429 17.48 -9.56 5.15
N LEU A 430 16.42 -9.89 4.42
CA LEU A 430 16.39 -9.78 2.96
C LEU A 430 16.45 -8.31 2.51
N ALA A 431 15.80 -7.39 3.22
CA ALA A 431 15.84 -5.96 2.90
C ALA A 431 17.28 -5.43 2.85
N GLY A 432 18.07 -5.70 3.89
CA GLY A 432 19.47 -5.28 3.93
C GLY A 432 20.36 -5.98 2.90
N ALA A 433 20.05 -7.22 2.53
CA ALA A 433 20.78 -7.92 1.48
C ALA A 433 20.45 -7.33 0.09
N MET A 434 19.19 -7.17 -0.26
CA MET A 434 18.78 -6.68 -1.58
C MET A 434 19.21 -5.24 -1.85
N LYS A 435 19.32 -4.41 -0.83
CA LYS A 435 19.92 -3.08 -0.92
C LYS A 435 21.31 -3.14 -1.56
N LEU A 436 22.09 -4.19 -1.28
CA LEU A 436 23.46 -4.34 -1.78
C LEU A 436 23.54 -4.50 -3.31
N LEU A 437 22.46 -4.87 -3.98
CA LEU A 437 22.42 -4.91 -5.45
C LEU A 437 22.73 -3.54 -6.06
N GLY A 438 22.15 -2.47 -5.52
CA GLY A 438 22.35 -1.10 -5.99
C GLY A 438 23.43 -0.32 -5.22
N GLN A 439 23.70 -0.73 -3.99
CA GLN A 439 24.63 -0.06 -3.07
C GLN A 439 25.55 -1.09 -2.41
N PRO A 440 26.53 -1.64 -3.14
CA PRO A 440 27.42 -2.66 -2.62
C PRO A 440 28.28 -2.14 -1.46
N ASP A 441 28.39 -2.92 -0.41
CA ASP A 441 29.19 -2.65 0.78
C ASP A 441 29.87 -3.94 1.26
N LYS A 442 31.19 -3.92 1.37
CA LYS A 442 31.97 -5.13 1.68
C LYS A 442 31.71 -5.68 3.08
N GLU A 443 31.55 -4.81 4.07
CA GLU A 443 31.32 -5.22 5.44
C GLU A 443 29.93 -5.88 5.57
N GLN A 444 28.92 -5.24 5.00
CA GLN A 444 27.55 -5.77 4.98
C GLN A 444 27.49 -7.10 4.22
N VAL A 445 28.14 -7.22 3.05
CA VAL A 445 28.22 -8.49 2.30
C VAL A 445 28.87 -9.57 3.14
N THR A 446 29.95 -9.26 3.87
CA THR A 446 30.63 -10.22 4.75
C THR A 446 29.67 -10.73 5.84
N LYS A 447 28.88 -9.85 6.45
CA LYS A 447 27.86 -10.23 7.44
C LYS A 447 26.78 -11.14 6.83
N TYR A 448 26.31 -10.84 5.62
CA TYR A 448 25.33 -11.69 4.94
C TYR A 448 25.88 -13.06 4.54
N GLN A 449 27.15 -13.15 4.19
CA GLN A 449 27.83 -14.46 4.03
C GLN A 449 27.82 -15.26 5.33
N GLN A 450 28.05 -14.61 6.48
CA GLN A 450 27.97 -15.27 7.79
C GLN A 450 26.55 -15.75 8.12
N VAL A 451 25.51 -14.92 7.82
CA VAL A 451 24.11 -15.32 7.98
C VAL A 451 23.79 -16.55 7.15
N ILE A 452 24.22 -16.56 5.90
CA ILE A 452 23.98 -17.70 5.00
C ILE A 452 24.65 -18.96 5.53
N ASP A 453 25.93 -18.90 5.81
CA ASP A 453 26.71 -20.10 6.18
C ASP A 453 26.35 -20.61 7.57
N GLY A 454 26.13 -19.71 8.53
CA GLY A 454 25.87 -20.06 9.93
C GLY A 454 24.39 -20.35 10.22
N VAL A 455 23.49 -19.60 9.60
CA VAL A 455 22.08 -19.62 10.01
C VAL A 455 21.16 -20.15 8.92
N LEU A 456 21.15 -19.57 7.70
CA LEU A 456 20.21 -20.04 6.69
C LEU A 456 20.56 -21.45 6.21
N TRP A 457 21.70 -21.61 5.55
CA TRP A 457 22.20 -22.92 5.11
C TRP A 457 22.71 -23.75 6.27
N GLY A 458 23.22 -23.08 7.30
CA GLY A 458 23.74 -23.72 8.51
C GLY A 458 22.67 -24.42 9.34
N ASN A 459 21.47 -23.84 9.48
CA ASN A 459 20.46 -24.31 10.41
C ASN A 459 19.01 -24.25 9.87
N LEU A 460 18.58 -23.21 9.17
CA LEU A 460 17.19 -23.02 8.74
C LEU A 460 16.79 -24.02 7.64
N GLN A 461 17.71 -24.42 6.78
CA GLN A 461 17.46 -25.40 5.71
C GLN A 461 18.01 -26.78 6.05
N TYR A 462 17.33 -27.82 5.54
CA TYR A 462 17.87 -29.17 5.52
C TYR A 462 18.87 -29.33 4.35
N LYS A 463 20.03 -29.91 4.62
CA LYS A 463 21.10 -30.10 3.62
C LYS A 463 20.91 -31.35 2.80
N ASP A 464 20.24 -32.35 3.33
CA ASP A 464 20.09 -33.70 2.73
C ASP A 464 18.76 -34.36 3.13
N GLY A 465 18.59 -35.61 2.73
CA GLY A 465 17.43 -36.43 3.03
C GLY A 465 16.19 -36.04 2.24
N ALA A 466 15.03 -36.46 2.69
CA ALA A 466 13.74 -36.23 2.03
C ALA A 466 13.35 -34.76 1.99
N ASN A 467 13.85 -33.98 2.94
CA ASN A 467 13.58 -32.54 3.06
C ASN A 467 14.73 -31.66 2.56
N ALA A 468 15.66 -32.21 1.77
CA ALA A 468 16.78 -31.42 1.26
C ALA A 468 16.33 -30.10 0.63
N TYR A 469 16.99 -28.99 1.00
CA TYR A 469 16.68 -27.60 0.64
C TYR A 469 15.32 -27.10 1.19
N GLY A 470 14.59 -27.91 1.93
CA GLY A 470 13.38 -27.50 2.63
C GLY A 470 13.68 -26.45 3.69
N VAL A 471 12.82 -25.42 3.75
CA VAL A 471 12.95 -24.31 4.69
C VAL A 471 12.04 -24.58 5.90
N LYS A 472 12.63 -24.65 7.10
CA LYS A 472 11.89 -24.82 8.33
C LYS A 472 10.93 -23.64 8.56
N ARG A 473 9.83 -23.85 9.29
CA ARG A 473 8.87 -22.79 9.60
C ARG A 473 9.53 -21.59 10.28
N THR A 474 10.35 -21.87 11.30
CA THR A 474 11.21 -20.88 11.99
C THR A 474 12.24 -21.61 12.83
N LEU A 475 13.16 -20.88 13.46
CA LEU A 475 14.11 -21.43 14.43
C LEU A 475 13.66 -21.23 15.88
N PHE A 476 12.88 -20.18 16.15
CA PHE A 476 12.35 -19.93 17.50
C PHE A 476 11.15 -20.83 17.81
N TYR A 477 11.15 -21.44 19.00
CA TYR A 477 10.03 -22.25 19.50
C TYR A 477 9.68 -21.91 20.94
N TYR A 478 8.44 -22.14 21.33
CA TYR A 478 7.97 -22.06 22.70
C TYR A 478 7.72 -23.47 23.25
N GLU A 479 8.67 -23.98 24.03
CA GLU A 479 8.57 -25.29 24.68
C GLU A 479 9.29 -25.26 26.06
N PRO A 480 8.58 -24.83 27.12
CA PRO A 480 9.17 -24.63 28.44
C PRO A 480 9.85 -25.84 29.03
N THR A 481 9.45 -27.04 28.61
CA THR A 481 10.06 -28.30 29.09
C THR A 481 11.47 -28.55 28.57
N LEU A 482 11.85 -27.86 27.49
CA LEU A 482 13.19 -27.96 26.88
C LEU A 482 14.13 -26.83 27.29
N MET A 483 13.65 -25.87 28.08
CA MET A 483 14.41 -24.69 28.50
C MET A 483 14.56 -24.61 30.00
N PRO A 484 15.59 -23.92 30.50
CA PRO A 484 15.72 -23.64 31.93
C PRO A 484 14.47 -22.94 32.48
N SER A 485 14.15 -23.20 33.72
CA SER A 485 13.03 -22.54 34.40
C SER A 485 13.17 -21.02 34.34
N GLY A 486 12.11 -20.32 33.91
CA GLY A 486 12.10 -18.86 33.77
C GLY A 486 12.80 -18.32 32.52
N TYR A 487 13.16 -19.18 31.58
CA TYR A 487 13.77 -18.73 30.30
C TYR A 487 12.84 -17.84 29.48
N TYR A 488 11.58 -18.26 29.32
CA TYR A 488 10.62 -17.48 28.55
C TYR A 488 10.06 -16.29 29.33
N ASP A 489 10.00 -15.15 28.70
CA ASP A 489 9.44 -13.92 29.28
C ASP A 489 7.96 -14.12 29.62
N SER A 490 7.64 -14.04 30.91
CA SER A 490 6.29 -14.24 31.44
C SER A 490 5.33 -13.09 31.10
N SER A 491 5.83 -11.96 30.63
CA SER A 491 5.00 -10.83 30.15
C SER A 491 4.37 -11.13 28.79
N ILE A 492 4.94 -12.07 28.02
CA ILE A 492 4.41 -12.49 26.73
C ILE A 492 3.29 -13.51 26.93
N PRO A 493 2.09 -13.29 26.37
CA PRO A 493 0.97 -14.23 26.50
C PRO A 493 1.16 -15.43 25.55
N TRP A 494 1.97 -16.41 25.96
CA TRP A 494 2.25 -17.62 25.15
C TRP A 494 1.04 -18.54 24.99
N LYS A 495 0.13 -18.52 25.97
CA LYS A 495 -1.05 -19.37 26.03
C LYS A 495 -2.28 -18.55 26.38
N ASP A 496 -3.41 -18.95 25.85
CA ASP A 496 -4.71 -18.44 26.27
C ASP A 496 -4.95 -18.76 27.75
N ALA A 497 -5.22 -17.73 28.53
CA ALA A 497 -5.38 -17.86 29.99
C ALA A 497 -6.60 -18.67 30.40
N THR A 498 -7.60 -18.80 29.53
CA THR A 498 -8.87 -19.51 29.81
C THR A 498 -8.81 -20.97 29.35
N THR A 499 -8.29 -21.20 28.16
CA THR A 499 -8.29 -22.53 27.52
C THR A 499 -6.97 -23.29 27.71
N GLY A 500 -5.90 -22.59 28.04
CA GLY A 500 -4.54 -23.14 28.10
C GLY A 500 -3.93 -23.46 26.74
N ALA A 501 -4.65 -23.23 25.63
CA ALA A 501 -4.16 -23.45 24.29
C ALA A 501 -3.01 -22.45 23.97
N THR A 502 -2.00 -22.93 23.23
CA THR A 502 -0.95 -22.05 22.74
C THR A 502 -1.49 -21.12 21.68
N TYR A 503 -1.10 -19.84 21.76
CA TYR A 503 -1.42 -18.88 20.72
C TYR A 503 -0.64 -19.19 19.45
N TRP A 504 -1.15 -18.73 18.32
CA TRP A 504 -0.48 -18.81 17.03
C TRP A 504 0.92 -18.16 17.11
N GLY A 505 1.90 -18.82 16.53
CA GLY A 505 3.32 -18.43 16.62
C GLY A 505 4.07 -18.95 17.85
N ALA A 506 3.38 -19.38 18.91
CA ALA A 506 3.99 -20.08 20.07
C ALA A 506 4.11 -21.58 19.76
N TRP A 507 4.86 -21.91 18.70
CA TRP A 507 4.98 -23.29 18.19
C TRP A 507 5.95 -24.14 18.99
N SER A 508 5.67 -25.46 19.07
CA SER A 508 6.61 -26.44 19.63
C SER A 508 7.83 -26.60 18.73
N LYS A 509 8.92 -27.10 19.29
CA LYS A 509 10.15 -27.40 18.53
C LYS A 509 9.89 -28.32 17.35
N ALA A 510 9.07 -29.35 17.54
CA ALA A 510 8.73 -30.29 16.46
C ALA A 510 8.03 -29.57 15.29
N HIS A 511 7.07 -28.67 15.57
CA HIS A 511 6.35 -27.93 14.55
C HIS A 511 7.25 -26.92 13.80
N THR A 512 8.19 -26.26 14.50
CA THR A 512 9.13 -25.34 13.86
C THR A 512 10.09 -26.01 12.88
N LEU A 513 10.37 -27.30 13.07
CA LEU A 513 11.26 -28.09 12.19
C LEU A 513 10.58 -28.57 10.89
N GLU A 514 9.27 -28.45 10.78
CA GLU A 514 8.55 -28.80 9.55
C GLU A 514 8.85 -27.82 8.40
N VAL A 515 8.69 -28.30 7.16
CA VAL A 515 9.05 -27.55 5.94
C VAL A 515 7.89 -27.27 4.98
N PRO A 516 6.60 -27.55 5.29
CA PRO A 516 5.57 -27.47 4.27
C PRO A 516 5.10 -26.05 3.94
N ARG A 517 5.46 -25.04 4.75
CA ARG A 517 4.99 -23.67 4.59
C ARG A 517 5.64 -22.99 3.38
N SER A 518 4.93 -22.90 2.27
CA SER A 518 5.45 -22.38 1.00
C SER A 518 5.89 -20.92 1.06
N TYR A 519 5.25 -20.09 1.90
CA TYR A 519 5.61 -18.66 2.08
C TYR A 519 7.04 -18.42 2.53
N ASN A 520 7.69 -19.40 3.18
CA ASN A 520 9.08 -19.23 3.65
C ASN A 520 10.12 -19.30 2.53
N TYR A 521 9.78 -19.89 1.38
CA TYR A 521 10.76 -20.22 0.33
C TYR A 521 11.17 -19.04 -0.55
N PRO A 522 10.26 -18.13 -0.98
CA PRO A 522 10.63 -17.06 -1.90
C PRO A 522 11.73 -16.16 -1.37
N HIS A 523 11.65 -15.71 -0.12
CA HIS A 523 12.65 -14.79 0.42
C HIS A 523 13.99 -15.49 0.74
N VAL A 524 14.01 -16.77 1.09
CA VAL A 524 15.27 -17.53 1.18
C VAL A 524 15.90 -17.68 -0.21
N ALA A 525 15.09 -18.01 -1.23
CA ALA A 525 15.56 -18.07 -2.62
C ALA A 525 16.04 -16.69 -3.11
N ALA A 526 15.34 -15.60 -2.72
CA ALA A 526 15.72 -14.24 -3.07
C ALA A 526 17.05 -13.80 -2.45
N LEU A 527 17.37 -14.23 -1.22
CA LEU A 527 18.67 -13.96 -0.64
C LEU A 527 19.79 -14.66 -1.41
N TYR A 528 19.63 -15.94 -1.74
CA TYR A 528 20.63 -16.65 -2.56
C TYR A 528 20.77 -16.03 -3.95
N TRP A 529 19.66 -15.67 -4.59
CA TRP A 529 19.67 -14.97 -5.88
C TRP A 529 20.39 -13.62 -5.78
N THR A 530 20.15 -12.85 -4.72
CA THR A 530 20.86 -11.59 -4.45
C THR A 530 22.37 -11.80 -4.37
N MET A 531 22.80 -12.79 -3.60
CA MET A 531 24.23 -13.12 -3.44
C MET A 531 24.84 -13.65 -4.74
N TYR A 532 24.09 -14.43 -5.55
CA TYR A 532 24.49 -14.81 -6.90
C TYR A 532 24.77 -13.56 -7.76
N ARG A 533 23.84 -12.60 -7.78
CA ARG A 533 23.99 -11.38 -8.56
C ARG A 533 25.22 -10.57 -8.15
N LEU A 534 25.47 -10.46 -6.85
CA LEU A 534 26.65 -9.80 -6.31
C LEU A 534 27.94 -10.55 -6.68
N ALA A 535 28.00 -11.85 -6.45
CA ALA A 535 29.17 -12.69 -6.77
C ALA A 535 29.51 -12.69 -8.26
N ARG A 536 28.47 -12.65 -9.12
CA ARG A 536 28.60 -12.73 -10.57
C ARG A 536 28.98 -11.40 -11.23
N ASN A 537 28.55 -10.29 -10.67
CA ASN A 537 28.64 -8.98 -11.30
C ASN A 537 29.58 -8.00 -10.59
N ARG A 538 30.10 -8.36 -9.39
CA ARG A 538 30.99 -7.50 -8.58
C ARG A 538 32.29 -8.23 -8.27
N THR A 539 33.40 -7.73 -8.75
CA THR A 539 34.71 -8.40 -8.64
C THR A 539 35.22 -8.41 -7.19
N GLY A 540 35.39 -9.58 -6.58
CA GLY A 540 35.99 -9.74 -5.24
C GLY A 540 35.11 -9.28 -4.07
N LEU A 541 33.85 -8.92 -4.31
CA LEU A 541 32.92 -8.48 -3.25
C LEU A 541 32.43 -9.68 -2.42
N VAL A 542 32.02 -10.78 -3.07
CA VAL A 542 31.58 -12.03 -2.44
C VAL A 542 32.73 -13.04 -2.48
N THR A 543 33.05 -13.70 -1.38
CA THR A 543 34.28 -14.49 -1.23
C THR A 543 34.08 -15.90 -0.67
N ASN A 544 32.99 -16.19 0.06
CA ASN A 544 32.82 -17.49 0.73
C ASN A 544 32.48 -18.62 -0.25
N HIS A 545 31.60 -18.34 -1.22
CA HIS A 545 31.21 -19.28 -2.24
C HIS A 545 31.27 -18.64 -3.64
N PRO A 546 31.47 -19.42 -4.70
CA PRO A 546 31.40 -18.93 -6.08
C PRO A 546 29.93 -18.66 -6.48
N TRP A 547 29.71 -17.89 -7.54
CA TRP A 547 28.40 -17.47 -8.00
C TRP A 547 27.46 -18.65 -8.34
N ASP A 548 28.01 -19.72 -8.93
CA ASP A 548 27.24 -20.90 -9.32
C ASP A 548 26.69 -21.66 -8.10
N TRP A 549 27.42 -21.67 -6.98
CA TRP A 549 26.91 -22.20 -5.72
C TRP A 549 25.64 -21.45 -5.27
N TYR A 550 25.67 -20.11 -5.26
CA TYR A 550 24.52 -19.31 -4.84
C TYR A 550 23.31 -19.47 -5.78
N LEU A 551 23.54 -19.51 -7.10
CA LEU A 551 22.49 -19.74 -8.08
C LEU A 551 21.88 -21.14 -7.93
N ASN A 552 22.72 -22.15 -7.66
CA ASN A 552 22.24 -23.49 -7.38
C ASN A 552 21.40 -23.57 -6.09
N GLN A 553 21.81 -22.86 -5.01
CA GLN A 553 21.00 -22.76 -3.79
C GLN A 553 19.64 -22.13 -4.07
N ALA A 554 19.60 -21.03 -4.80
CA ALA A 554 18.37 -20.36 -5.19
C ALA A 554 17.45 -21.31 -6.01
N TYR A 555 18.00 -22.00 -6.99
CA TYR A 555 17.28 -22.98 -7.81
C TYR A 555 16.74 -24.14 -6.97
N LYS A 556 17.57 -24.76 -6.13
CA LYS A 556 17.18 -25.92 -5.30
C LYS A 556 16.12 -25.55 -4.26
N THR A 557 16.22 -24.37 -3.66
CA THR A 557 15.19 -23.84 -2.74
C THR A 557 13.87 -23.64 -3.47
N SER A 558 13.88 -23.07 -4.68
CA SER A 558 12.69 -22.89 -5.52
C SER A 558 12.04 -24.24 -5.89
N VAL A 559 12.84 -25.26 -6.19
CA VAL A 559 12.34 -26.62 -6.45
C VAL A 559 11.75 -27.25 -5.19
N ALA A 560 12.42 -27.10 -4.04
CA ALA A 560 11.93 -27.62 -2.76
C ALA A 560 10.57 -27.03 -2.39
N MET A 561 10.31 -25.73 -2.69
CA MET A 561 8.99 -25.11 -2.53
C MET A 561 7.91 -25.90 -3.28
N THR A 562 8.18 -26.41 -4.48
CA THR A 562 7.19 -27.15 -5.28
C THR A 562 7.06 -28.64 -4.91
N THR A 563 7.88 -29.14 -4.01
CA THR A 563 7.93 -30.56 -3.64
C THR A 563 7.55 -30.78 -2.17
N VAL A 564 8.25 -30.12 -1.23
CA VAL A 564 8.03 -30.26 0.21
C VAL A 564 7.33 -29.04 0.82
N GLY A 565 7.40 -27.86 0.16
CA GLY A 565 6.68 -26.65 0.54
C GLY A 565 5.26 -26.62 -0.03
N ASN A 566 4.37 -27.50 0.42
CA ASN A 566 3.05 -27.72 -0.20
C ASN A 566 1.89 -27.06 0.53
N GLU A 567 2.08 -26.50 1.71
CA GLU A 567 1.08 -25.75 2.45
C GLU A 567 0.94 -24.35 1.83
N TYR A 568 -0.26 -23.95 1.42
CA TYR A 568 -0.56 -22.70 0.69
C TYR A 568 0.02 -22.60 -0.74
N ALA A 569 0.62 -23.66 -1.26
CA ALA A 569 1.27 -23.64 -2.58
C ALA A 569 0.30 -23.40 -3.75
N GLN A 570 -1.01 -23.51 -3.55
CA GLN A 570 -2.03 -23.17 -4.54
C GLN A 570 -2.20 -21.66 -4.75
N PHE A 571 -1.77 -20.82 -3.83
CA PHE A 571 -1.81 -19.38 -3.95
C PHE A 571 -0.53 -18.80 -4.56
N GLY A 572 -0.57 -17.57 -5.04
CA GLY A 572 0.64 -16.80 -5.29
C GLY A 572 1.39 -16.54 -3.98
N LEU A 573 2.71 -16.47 -4.07
CA LEU A 573 3.56 -16.28 -2.91
C LEU A 573 4.16 -14.87 -2.93
N MET A 574 4.25 -14.24 -1.78
CA MET A 574 5.00 -12.99 -1.58
C MET A 574 6.46 -13.20 -2.01
N ASP A 575 7.03 -12.25 -2.75
CA ASP A 575 8.36 -12.34 -3.40
C ASP A 575 8.47 -13.41 -4.51
N GLY A 576 7.36 -14.05 -4.89
CA GLY A 576 7.38 -15.18 -5.84
C GLY A 576 7.86 -14.81 -7.25
N THR A 577 7.87 -13.53 -7.62
CA THR A 577 8.51 -13.05 -8.87
C THR A 577 9.99 -13.44 -8.94
N VAL A 578 10.67 -13.66 -7.81
CA VAL A 578 12.08 -14.09 -7.78
C VAL A 578 12.29 -15.41 -8.52
N PHE A 579 11.32 -16.30 -8.52
CA PHE A 579 11.45 -17.58 -9.24
C PHE A 579 11.63 -17.39 -10.76
N LEU A 580 10.96 -16.36 -11.34
CA LEU A 580 11.20 -16.00 -12.74
C LEU A 580 12.58 -15.42 -12.95
N GLU A 581 13.09 -14.60 -12.05
CA GLU A 581 14.43 -14.02 -12.16
C GLU A 581 15.51 -15.12 -12.05
N ILE A 582 15.33 -16.09 -11.15
CA ILE A 582 16.18 -17.29 -11.06
C ILE A 582 16.15 -18.08 -12.37
N LEU A 583 14.96 -18.31 -12.94
CA LEU A 583 14.82 -19.00 -14.22
C LEU A 583 15.55 -18.26 -15.36
N LYS A 584 15.38 -16.94 -15.45
CA LYS A 584 16.09 -16.12 -16.45
C LYS A 584 17.61 -16.22 -16.31
N ASP A 585 18.11 -16.18 -15.08
CA ASP A 585 19.54 -16.24 -14.81
C ASP A 585 20.11 -17.66 -15.05
N LEU A 586 19.37 -18.74 -14.73
CA LEU A 586 19.73 -20.10 -15.13
C LEU A 586 19.88 -20.24 -16.67
N LYS A 587 18.94 -19.67 -17.42
CA LYS A 587 19.00 -19.63 -18.90
C LYS A 587 20.23 -18.84 -19.41
N ARG A 588 20.51 -17.68 -18.81
CA ARG A 588 21.65 -16.82 -19.15
C ARG A 588 23.01 -17.47 -18.87
N GLU A 589 23.08 -18.26 -17.80
CA GLU A 589 24.32 -19.00 -17.47
C GLU A 589 24.43 -20.34 -18.21
N GLY A 590 23.48 -20.68 -19.10
CA GLY A 590 23.48 -21.92 -19.87
C GLY A 590 23.14 -23.17 -19.06
N LEU A 591 22.58 -23.05 -17.88
CA LEU A 591 22.19 -24.14 -17.00
C LEU A 591 20.82 -24.72 -17.43
N THR A 592 20.80 -25.27 -18.67
CA THR A 592 19.56 -25.64 -19.38
C THR A 592 18.73 -26.68 -18.63
N ALA A 593 19.36 -27.68 -18.02
CA ALA A 593 18.63 -28.73 -17.29
C ALA A 593 17.88 -28.17 -16.09
N GLN A 594 18.52 -27.31 -15.29
CA GLN A 594 17.93 -26.64 -14.12
C GLN A 594 16.83 -25.65 -14.55
N ALA A 595 17.07 -24.90 -15.63
CA ALA A 595 16.07 -23.99 -16.19
C ALA A 595 14.83 -24.76 -16.64
N THR A 596 14.98 -25.85 -17.36
CA THR A 596 13.84 -26.68 -17.83
C THR A 596 13.06 -27.29 -16.67
N ASP A 597 13.74 -27.79 -15.63
CA ASP A 597 13.09 -28.34 -14.44
C ASP A 597 12.25 -27.27 -13.70
N LEU A 598 12.85 -26.10 -13.43
CA LEU A 598 12.15 -25.00 -12.74
C LEU A 598 10.95 -24.49 -13.57
N GLU A 599 11.15 -24.27 -14.88
CA GLU A 599 10.09 -23.79 -15.78
C GLU A 599 8.90 -24.78 -15.84
N THR A 600 9.18 -26.08 -15.87
CA THR A 600 8.15 -27.13 -15.84
C THR A 600 7.33 -27.09 -14.56
N LYS A 601 7.97 -26.91 -13.40
CA LYS A 601 7.31 -26.82 -12.11
C LYS A 601 6.45 -25.55 -12.00
N MET A 602 6.96 -24.43 -12.49
CA MET A 602 6.19 -23.16 -12.49
C MET A 602 5.03 -23.20 -13.49
N LYS A 603 5.17 -23.93 -14.61
CA LYS A 603 4.06 -24.18 -15.53
C LYS A 603 2.94 -24.99 -14.87
N ALA A 604 3.30 -25.94 -14.02
CA ALA A 604 2.29 -26.70 -13.25
C ALA A 604 1.51 -25.81 -12.28
N ARG A 605 2.18 -24.84 -11.61
CA ARG A 605 1.52 -23.84 -10.75
C ARG A 605 0.58 -22.95 -11.55
N GLU A 606 1.06 -22.36 -12.65
CA GLU A 606 0.25 -21.51 -13.55
C GLU A 606 -0.98 -22.23 -14.06
N SER A 607 -0.88 -23.53 -14.36
CA SER A 607 -1.99 -24.33 -14.85
C SER A 607 -3.14 -24.44 -13.85
N VAL A 608 -2.92 -24.33 -12.55
CA VAL A 608 -3.97 -24.22 -11.53
C VAL A 608 -4.67 -22.87 -11.67
N TRP A 609 -3.91 -21.78 -11.65
CA TRP A 609 -4.46 -20.41 -11.69
C TRP A 609 -5.23 -20.11 -12.97
N ARG A 610 -4.84 -20.72 -14.08
CA ARG A 610 -5.55 -20.60 -15.37
C ARG A 610 -7.00 -21.03 -15.29
N THR A 611 -7.31 -21.99 -14.42
CA THR A 611 -8.68 -22.53 -14.28
C THR A 611 -9.54 -21.74 -13.30
N GLU A 612 -8.97 -20.88 -12.49
CA GLU A 612 -9.67 -20.07 -11.50
C GLU A 612 -10.30 -18.83 -12.13
N ASN A 613 -11.46 -18.38 -11.65
CA ASN A 613 -12.07 -17.12 -12.09
C ASN A 613 -11.20 -15.93 -11.64
N TYR A 614 -10.81 -15.95 -10.38
CA TYR A 614 -9.94 -14.96 -9.76
C TYR A 614 -8.81 -15.71 -9.07
N PRO A 615 -7.63 -15.87 -9.69
CA PRO A 615 -6.50 -16.49 -9.03
C PRO A 615 -5.96 -15.55 -7.93
N PHE A 616 -5.55 -16.12 -6.81
CA PHE A 616 -5.24 -15.38 -5.61
C PHE A 616 -3.77 -15.42 -5.23
N GLY A 617 -3.30 -14.30 -4.71
CA GLY A 617 -2.00 -14.15 -4.09
C GLY A 617 -1.97 -14.47 -2.60
N SER A 618 -3.05 -15.01 -2.01
CA SER A 618 -3.14 -15.33 -0.58
C SER A 618 -4.38 -16.17 -0.32
N GLU A 619 -4.43 -16.85 0.82
CA GLU A 619 -5.64 -17.49 1.36
C GLU A 619 -6.72 -16.48 1.78
N MET A 620 -6.39 -15.19 1.83
CA MET A 620 -7.30 -14.10 2.19
C MET A 620 -7.74 -13.33 0.95
N ALA A 621 -9.05 -13.26 0.67
CA ALA A 621 -9.59 -12.61 -0.53
C ALA A 621 -9.27 -11.11 -0.65
N TRP A 622 -8.92 -10.46 0.43
CA TRP A 622 -8.57 -9.05 0.48
C TRP A 622 -7.05 -8.80 0.43
N ASP A 623 -6.23 -9.85 0.51
CA ASP A 623 -4.78 -9.74 0.52
C ASP A 623 -4.22 -10.00 -0.87
N SER A 624 -3.65 -8.98 -1.46
CA SER A 624 -3.11 -9.02 -2.83
C SER A 624 -1.59 -9.20 -2.88
N THR A 625 -0.94 -9.50 -1.76
CA THR A 625 0.53 -9.49 -1.68
C THR A 625 1.21 -10.51 -2.59
N GLY A 626 0.66 -11.70 -2.75
CA GLY A 626 1.20 -12.72 -3.67
C GLY A 626 0.65 -12.65 -5.10
N GLN A 627 -0.21 -11.66 -5.42
CA GLN A 627 -0.73 -11.47 -6.79
C GLN A 627 0.39 -11.23 -7.82
N GLU A 628 1.53 -10.70 -7.37
CA GLU A 628 2.68 -10.45 -8.22
C GLU A 628 3.23 -11.74 -8.85
N GLU A 629 3.27 -12.85 -8.10
CA GLU A 629 3.70 -14.15 -8.65
C GLU A 629 2.69 -14.69 -9.66
N VAL A 630 1.39 -14.61 -9.36
CA VAL A 630 0.34 -15.07 -10.26
C VAL A 630 0.37 -14.31 -11.59
N TYR A 631 0.45 -12.97 -11.53
CA TYR A 631 0.60 -12.14 -12.72
C TYR A 631 1.85 -12.50 -13.51
N THR A 632 2.98 -12.66 -12.83
CA THR A 632 4.28 -12.93 -13.43
C THR A 632 4.25 -14.21 -14.26
N TRP A 633 3.72 -15.32 -13.73
CA TRP A 633 3.71 -16.59 -14.43
C TRP A 633 2.61 -16.68 -15.48
N THR A 634 1.40 -16.12 -15.24
CA THR A 634 0.36 -16.08 -16.27
C THR A 634 0.80 -15.26 -17.48
N ARG A 635 1.46 -14.11 -17.26
CA ARG A 635 2.08 -13.31 -18.32
C ARG A 635 3.21 -14.08 -19.03
N TYR A 636 4.11 -14.71 -18.28
CA TYR A 636 5.25 -15.44 -18.83
C TYR A 636 4.82 -16.58 -19.76
N PHE A 637 3.79 -17.32 -19.40
CA PHE A 637 3.25 -18.43 -20.20
C PHE A 637 2.20 -17.99 -21.22
N GLY A 638 1.98 -16.70 -21.41
CA GLY A 638 1.13 -16.13 -22.47
C GLY A 638 -0.36 -16.11 -22.17
N ASP A 639 -0.79 -16.38 -20.93
CA ASP A 639 -2.19 -16.20 -20.51
C ASP A 639 -2.46 -14.73 -20.14
N THR A 640 -2.51 -13.88 -21.16
CA THR A 640 -2.72 -12.43 -20.98
C THR A 640 -4.09 -12.09 -20.38
N ALA A 641 -5.10 -12.91 -20.63
CA ALA A 641 -6.43 -12.70 -20.08
C ALA A 641 -6.41 -12.88 -18.54
N LYS A 642 -5.73 -13.92 -18.05
CA LYS A 642 -5.62 -14.18 -16.62
C LYS A 642 -4.68 -13.17 -15.93
N ALA A 643 -3.59 -12.79 -16.58
CA ALA A 643 -2.72 -11.72 -16.10
C ALA A 643 -3.50 -10.40 -15.94
N LYS A 644 -4.40 -10.08 -16.88
CA LYS A 644 -5.28 -8.91 -16.76
C LYS A 644 -6.25 -9.01 -15.58
N VAL A 645 -6.81 -10.17 -15.28
CA VAL A 645 -7.67 -10.37 -14.09
C VAL A 645 -6.90 -10.04 -12.81
N CYS A 646 -5.64 -10.51 -12.70
CA CYS A 646 -4.77 -10.18 -11.57
C CYS A 646 -4.49 -8.68 -11.48
N LEU A 647 -4.16 -8.04 -12.59
CA LEU A 647 -3.87 -6.60 -12.64
C LEU A 647 -5.11 -5.77 -12.27
N ASP A 648 -6.29 -6.13 -12.78
CA ASP A 648 -7.55 -5.46 -12.43
C ASP A 648 -7.81 -5.53 -10.92
N ALA A 649 -7.66 -6.72 -10.30
CA ALA A 649 -7.79 -6.89 -8.86
C ALA A 649 -6.80 -6.00 -8.10
N ILE A 650 -5.53 -5.98 -8.51
CA ILE A 650 -4.50 -5.11 -7.91
C ILE A 650 -4.90 -3.63 -7.99
N THR A 651 -5.40 -3.15 -9.13
CA THR A 651 -5.85 -1.75 -9.27
C THR A 651 -7.04 -1.42 -8.37
N GLY A 652 -7.85 -2.40 -8.01
CA GLY A 652 -8.90 -2.27 -7.00
C GLY A 652 -8.38 -1.99 -5.59
N TYR A 653 -7.13 -2.38 -5.29
CA TYR A 653 -6.48 -2.15 -3.99
C TYR A 653 -5.64 -0.87 -3.95
N MET A 654 -5.12 -0.41 -5.09
CA MET A 654 -4.14 0.68 -5.18
C MET A 654 -4.78 1.98 -5.69
N PRO A 655 -5.30 2.86 -4.80
CA PRO A 655 -5.94 4.10 -5.20
C PRO A 655 -4.93 5.18 -5.62
N ALA A 656 -5.39 6.13 -6.49
CA ALA A 656 -4.66 7.35 -6.85
C ALA A 656 -5.20 8.54 -6.05
N ILE A 657 -4.98 8.57 -4.75
CA ILE A 657 -5.50 9.59 -3.82
C ILE A 657 -4.41 10.62 -3.49
N PRO A 658 -4.72 11.94 -3.41
CA PRO A 658 -3.75 12.99 -3.04
C PRO A 658 -3.29 12.95 -1.58
N HIS A 659 -2.72 11.81 -1.18
CA HIS A 659 -2.24 11.56 0.18
C HIS A 659 -1.15 10.48 0.13
N TRP A 660 0.03 10.77 0.67
CA TRP A 660 1.19 9.88 0.58
C TRP A 660 0.93 8.45 1.06
N GLY A 661 0.13 8.29 2.12
CA GLY A 661 -0.11 6.98 2.72
C GLY A 661 -1.20 6.15 2.01
N TYR A 662 -2.07 6.77 1.21
CA TYR A 662 -3.13 6.07 0.47
C TYR A 662 -2.79 5.91 -1.02
N ASN A 663 -1.99 6.82 -1.60
CA ASN A 663 -1.61 6.75 -3.00
C ASN A 663 -0.78 5.50 -3.29
N GLY A 664 -1.29 4.57 -4.08
CA GLY A 664 -0.63 3.31 -4.38
C GLY A 664 -0.52 2.33 -3.21
N CYS A 665 -1.27 2.54 -2.14
CA CYS A 665 -1.25 1.66 -0.96
C CYS A 665 -2.08 0.39 -1.20
N ALA A 666 -1.47 -0.78 -1.09
CA ALA A 666 -2.18 -2.05 -0.95
C ALA A 666 -2.52 -2.31 0.52
N ARG A 667 -3.75 -2.76 0.78
CA ARG A 667 -4.24 -2.92 2.16
C ARG A 667 -4.11 -4.34 2.67
N ARG A 668 -3.83 -4.44 4.00
CA ARG A 668 -3.95 -5.68 4.79
C ARG A 668 -4.60 -5.38 6.13
N TYR A 669 -5.44 -6.30 6.59
CA TYR A 669 -6.20 -6.11 7.82
C TYR A 669 -5.69 -6.92 8.97
N TRP A 670 -5.34 -8.14 8.73
CA TRP A 670 -5.02 -9.07 9.79
C TRP A 670 -3.75 -8.66 10.55
N ASP A 671 -2.91 -7.84 9.96
CA ASP A 671 -1.70 -7.34 10.60
C ASP A 671 -1.99 -6.44 11.80
N PHE A 672 -3.17 -5.81 11.87
CA PHE A 672 -3.59 -5.09 13.07
C PHE A 672 -3.70 -6.01 14.29
N VAL A 673 -3.95 -7.30 14.09
CA VAL A 673 -4.02 -8.29 15.18
C VAL A 673 -2.68 -8.38 15.88
N TYR A 674 -1.59 -8.25 15.14
CA TYR A 674 -0.23 -8.26 15.70
C TYR A 674 0.20 -6.89 16.20
N GLY A 675 0.02 -5.87 15.38
CA GLY A 675 0.31 -4.49 15.75
C GLY A 675 -0.50 -4.04 16.96
N GLY A 676 -1.77 -4.44 17.04
CA GLY A 676 -2.66 -4.12 18.15
C GLY A 676 -2.15 -4.54 19.53
N ALA A 677 -1.40 -5.64 19.60
CA ALA A 677 -0.80 -6.08 20.87
C ALA A 677 0.30 -5.13 21.39
N LYS A 678 0.95 -4.37 20.49
CA LYS A 678 2.01 -3.42 20.83
C LYS A 678 1.53 -1.97 20.85
N ILE A 679 0.58 -1.62 19.95
CA ILE A 679 0.16 -0.24 19.68
C ILE A 679 -1.07 0.17 20.50
N ASP A 680 -1.74 -0.74 21.16
CA ASP A 680 -2.92 -0.55 22.01
C ASP A 680 -4.18 -0.01 21.30
N ARG A 681 -4.24 -0.03 19.97
CA ARG A 681 -5.42 0.36 19.24
C ARG A 681 -5.48 -0.24 17.85
N LEU A 682 -6.70 -0.36 17.33
CA LEU A 682 -6.97 -0.83 15.99
C LEU A 682 -6.84 0.34 15.02
N GLU A 683 -5.77 0.33 14.23
CA GLU A 683 -5.50 1.33 13.21
C GLU A 683 -5.50 0.69 11.83
N ARG A 684 -5.85 1.49 10.81
CA ARG A 684 -5.71 1.08 9.43
C ARG A 684 -4.26 1.23 9.00
N MET A 685 -3.70 0.17 8.47
CA MET A 685 -2.35 0.21 7.91
C MET A 685 -2.31 1.00 6.61
N ILE A 686 -1.23 1.76 6.40
CA ILE A 686 -0.91 2.45 5.16
C ILE A 686 0.50 2.07 4.73
N HIS A 687 0.70 1.89 3.42
CA HIS A 687 1.94 1.39 2.84
C HIS A 687 2.48 0.13 3.51
N HIS A 688 1.63 -0.87 3.61
CA HIS A 688 2.01 -2.20 4.01
C HIS A 688 2.94 -2.85 2.98
N TYR A 689 3.62 -3.92 3.34
CA TYR A 689 4.55 -4.64 2.45
C TYR A 689 3.93 -5.05 1.10
N GLY A 690 2.62 -5.20 0.99
CA GLY A 690 1.93 -5.44 -0.27
C GLY A 690 2.02 -4.32 -1.30
N SER A 691 2.25 -3.07 -0.89
CA SER A 691 2.24 -1.93 -1.81
C SER A 691 3.32 -2.03 -2.88
N SER A 692 4.56 -2.32 -2.49
CA SER A 692 5.67 -2.44 -3.45
C SER A 692 5.65 -3.76 -4.22
N LEU A 693 5.11 -4.84 -3.64
CA LEU A 693 4.90 -6.10 -4.35
C LEU A 693 3.85 -5.93 -5.46
N ASN A 694 2.72 -5.31 -5.16
CA ASN A 694 1.69 -5.01 -6.15
C ASN A 694 2.18 -4.04 -7.25
N ALA A 695 3.16 -3.20 -6.96
CA ALA A 695 3.82 -2.36 -7.95
C ALA A 695 4.53 -3.17 -9.05
N ILE A 696 4.92 -4.42 -8.81
CA ILE A 696 5.60 -5.27 -9.81
C ILE A 696 4.72 -5.49 -11.04
N PRO A 697 3.50 -6.04 -10.94
CA PRO A 697 2.59 -6.15 -12.09
C PRO A 697 2.26 -4.81 -12.72
N VAL A 698 1.93 -3.82 -11.89
CA VAL A 698 1.47 -2.50 -12.33
C VAL A 698 2.51 -1.77 -13.18
N LEU A 699 3.75 -1.71 -12.73
CA LEU A 699 4.84 -1.08 -13.48
C LEU A 699 5.31 -1.93 -14.67
N THR A 700 5.17 -3.25 -14.60
CA THR A 700 5.44 -4.14 -15.73
C THR A 700 4.45 -3.91 -16.85
N ASP A 701 3.15 -3.84 -16.53
CA ASP A 701 2.11 -3.57 -17.52
C ASP A 701 2.23 -2.15 -18.11
N PHE A 702 2.57 -1.15 -17.29
CA PHE A 702 2.88 0.18 -17.80
C PHE A 702 4.02 0.18 -18.82
N ARG A 703 5.08 -0.61 -18.60
CA ARG A 703 6.17 -0.70 -19.59
C ARG A 703 5.73 -1.34 -20.89
N ASP A 704 4.77 -2.27 -20.85
CA ASP A 704 4.18 -2.86 -22.06
C ASP A 704 3.20 -1.87 -22.75
N TYR A 705 2.47 -1.05 -21.97
CA TYR A 705 1.45 -0.10 -22.43
C TYR A 705 1.68 1.31 -21.86
N PRO A 706 2.70 2.05 -22.32
CA PRO A 706 3.13 3.31 -21.72
C PRO A 706 2.13 4.48 -21.84
N SER A 707 1.03 4.29 -22.55
CA SER A 707 -0.08 5.26 -22.60
C SER A 707 -1.01 5.17 -21.39
N ASP A 708 -0.93 4.14 -20.56
CA ASP A 708 -1.69 4.02 -19.31
C ASP A 708 -0.92 4.66 -18.13
N GLU A 709 -0.86 5.99 -18.14
CA GLU A 709 -0.11 6.77 -17.13
C GLU A 709 -0.69 6.61 -15.71
N TYR A 710 -1.95 6.20 -15.58
CA TYR A 710 -2.55 5.86 -14.28
C TYR A 710 -1.76 4.75 -13.58
N LEU A 711 -1.35 3.71 -14.32
CA LEU A 711 -0.55 2.62 -13.78
C LEU A 711 0.82 3.10 -13.30
N LEU A 712 1.47 4.01 -14.04
CA LEU A 712 2.76 4.57 -13.57
C LEU A 712 2.58 5.31 -12.24
N ARG A 713 1.54 6.13 -12.12
CA ARG A 713 1.29 6.92 -10.90
C ARG A 713 1.09 6.03 -9.68
N ILE A 714 0.19 5.04 -9.74
CA ILE A 714 -0.07 4.14 -8.60
C ILE A 714 1.08 3.16 -8.36
N GLY A 715 1.68 2.63 -9.41
CA GLY A 715 2.79 1.68 -9.30
C GLY A 715 4.06 2.32 -8.72
N TYR A 716 4.41 3.52 -9.16
CA TYR A 716 5.52 4.27 -8.60
C TYR A 716 5.28 4.62 -7.12
N ALA A 717 4.08 5.09 -6.79
CA ALA A 717 3.71 5.39 -5.41
C ALA A 717 3.78 4.13 -4.51
N GLY A 718 3.30 2.98 -5.00
CA GLY A 718 3.42 1.70 -4.28
C GLY A 718 4.87 1.26 -4.07
N ALA A 719 5.72 1.41 -5.10
CA ALA A 719 7.15 1.11 -4.99
C ALA A 719 7.87 2.04 -3.97
N MET A 720 7.43 3.30 -3.87
CA MET A 720 7.95 4.27 -2.90
C MET A 720 7.44 4.02 -1.46
N GLY A 721 6.39 3.23 -1.29
CA GLY A 721 5.82 2.91 0.03
C GLY A 721 6.84 2.36 1.02
N SER A 722 7.82 1.59 0.55
CA SER A 722 8.92 1.09 1.40
C SER A 722 9.74 2.21 2.03
N LEU A 723 9.97 3.32 1.32
CA LEU A 723 10.74 4.44 1.86
C LEU A 723 10.00 5.18 2.95
N SER A 724 8.66 5.19 2.93
CA SER A 724 7.85 5.78 4.00
C SER A 724 7.99 5.04 5.33
N ASN A 725 8.45 3.78 5.28
CA ASN A 725 8.65 2.95 6.46
C ASN A 725 10.09 3.03 7.03
N ILE A 726 10.95 3.84 6.44
CA ILE A 726 12.31 4.10 6.96
C ILE A 726 12.31 5.46 7.66
N ASP A 727 12.69 5.48 8.94
CA ASP A 727 12.78 6.72 9.71
C ASP A 727 14.09 7.49 9.45
N GLN A 728 14.27 8.60 10.18
CA GLN A 728 15.47 9.44 10.04
C GLN A 728 16.77 8.73 10.38
N ASP A 729 16.74 7.73 11.23
CA ASP A 729 17.91 6.98 11.72
C ASP A 729 18.18 5.73 10.88
N GLY A 730 17.32 5.44 9.90
CA GLY A 730 17.38 4.25 9.08
C GLY A 730 16.62 3.05 9.64
N PHE A 731 15.88 3.22 10.75
CA PHE A 731 15.04 2.15 11.29
C PHE A 731 13.93 1.76 10.31
N PRO A 732 13.88 0.49 9.88
CA PRO A 732 12.83 0.01 8.99
C PRO A 732 11.64 -0.50 9.80
N SER A 733 10.63 0.33 10.00
CA SER A 733 9.41 -0.08 10.70
C SER A 733 8.62 -1.11 9.89
N MET A 734 7.79 -1.90 10.56
CA MET A 734 6.92 -2.89 9.93
C MET A 734 5.91 -2.21 8.99
N ALA A 735 5.21 -1.20 9.47
CA ALA A 735 4.31 -0.35 8.70
C ALA A 735 3.91 0.89 9.49
N PHE A 736 3.41 1.92 8.81
CA PHE A 736 2.64 2.98 9.45
C PHE A 736 1.21 2.53 9.70
N HIS A 737 0.70 2.81 10.88
CA HIS A 737 -0.68 2.59 11.25
C HIS A 737 -1.40 3.92 11.37
N SER A 738 -2.66 4.00 10.94
CA SER A 738 -3.42 5.23 11.02
C SER A 738 -4.88 5.01 11.33
N PHE A 739 -5.38 5.78 12.29
CA PHE A 739 -6.72 6.31 12.16
C PHE A 739 -6.72 7.32 11.01
N PRO A 740 -7.84 7.54 10.30
CA PRO A 740 -7.84 8.36 9.10
C PRO A 740 -7.28 9.77 9.25
N ASP A 741 -7.33 10.34 10.43
CA ASP A 741 -6.85 11.69 10.76
C ASP A 741 -5.60 11.73 11.62
N THR A 742 -5.07 10.57 12.02
CA THR A 742 -3.86 10.45 12.84
C THR A 742 -2.91 9.40 12.25
N MET A 743 -1.64 9.48 12.65
CA MET A 743 -0.64 8.47 12.28
C MET A 743 0.22 8.11 13.48
N LYS A 744 0.52 6.82 13.62
CA LYS A 744 1.45 6.31 14.62
C LYS A 744 2.40 5.31 13.97
N TRP A 745 3.68 5.39 14.30
CA TRP A 745 4.69 4.43 13.88
C TRP A 745 4.52 3.09 14.59
N ASP A 746 4.71 2.01 13.84
CA ASP A 746 4.97 0.72 14.44
C ASP A 746 6.41 0.72 14.97
N PRO A 747 6.63 0.48 16.26
CA PRO A 747 7.97 0.52 16.83
C PRO A 747 8.81 -0.75 16.55
N ILE A 748 8.25 -1.76 15.88
CA ILE A 748 8.87 -3.07 15.68
C ILE A 748 9.13 -3.30 14.19
N THR A 749 10.34 -3.79 13.84
CA THR A 749 10.61 -4.35 12.52
C THR A 749 9.92 -5.71 12.40
N GLY A 750 9.26 -5.97 11.29
CA GLY A 750 8.52 -7.21 11.06
C GLY A 750 8.52 -7.56 9.58
N ASP A 751 7.42 -7.30 8.92
CA ASP A 751 7.20 -7.64 7.50
C ASP A 751 7.96 -6.73 6.50
N TYR A 752 8.86 -5.87 6.97
CA TYR A 752 9.52 -4.86 6.14
C TYR A 752 10.29 -5.47 4.95
N GLY A 753 10.91 -6.61 5.14
CA GLY A 753 11.69 -7.25 4.10
C GLY A 753 10.88 -7.62 2.85
N LEU A 754 9.64 -8.05 3.00
CA LEU A 754 8.72 -8.33 1.89
C LEU A 754 8.38 -7.06 1.13
N ASN A 755 8.11 -5.97 1.83
CA ASN A 755 7.89 -4.67 1.21
C ASN A 755 9.12 -4.20 0.43
N PHE A 756 10.31 -4.38 0.97
CA PHE A 756 11.55 -3.95 0.34
C PHE A 756 11.95 -4.80 -0.88
N PHE A 757 11.57 -6.07 -0.96
CA PHE A 757 11.75 -6.86 -2.19
C PHE A 757 11.10 -6.16 -3.38
N GLY A 758 9.82 -5.78 -3.24
CA GLY A 758 9.11 -5.07 -4.28
C GLY A 758 9.75 -3.72 -4.62
N HIS A 759 10.24 -2.96 -3.62
CA HIS A 759 10.98 -1.73 -3.85
C HIS A 759 12.27 -1.98 -4.63
N ALA A 760 13.11 -2.90 -4.17
CA ALA A 760 14.38 -3.22 -4.81
C ALA A 760 14.21 -3.74 -6.24
N TYR A 761 13.13 -4.47 -6.51
CA TYR A 761 12.80 -4.97 -7.84
C TYR A 761 12.33 -3.84 -8.78
N ASN A 762 11.51 -2.92 -8.27
CA ASN A 762 10.86 -1.88 -9.08
C ASN A 762 11.60 -0.55 -9.13
N THR A 763 12.52 -0.27 -8.18
CA THR A 763 13.20 1.03 -8.14
C THR A 763 13.84 1.35 -9.48
N ALA A 764 13.41 2.44 -10.08
CA ALA A 764 13.77 2.86 -11.43
C ALA A 764 13.42 4.33 -11.64
N THR A 765 14.00 4.92 -12.68
CA THR A 765 13.60 6.23 -13.18
C THR A 765 12.79 6.07 -14.46
N TYR A 766 11.66 6.78 -14.54
CA TYR A 766 10.78 6.78 -15.70
C TYR A 766 10.72 8.17 -16.32
N LEU A 767 10.83 8.26 -17.65
CA LEU A 767 10.61 9.49 -18.43
C LEU A 767 9.37 9.28 -19.30
N ILE A 768 8.39 10.21 -19.19
CA ILE A 768 7.17 10.22 -20.00
C ILE A 768 6.96 11.59 -20.65
N ASP A 769 6.23 11.60 -21.76
CA ASP A 769 5.67 12.81 -22.36
C ASP A 769 4.14 12.77 -22.17
N HIS A 770 3.68 13.36 -21.06
CA HIS A 770 2.27 13.33 -20.70
C HIS A 770 1.47 14.29 -21.58
N SER A 771 0.38 13.80 -22.17
CA SER A 771 -0.41 14.53 -23.16
C SER A 771 -0.94 15.90 -22.70
N GLU A 772 -1.23 16.05 -21.40
CA GLU A 772 -1.74 17.30 -20.81
C GLU A 772 -0.71 18.06 -19.99
N LEU A 773 0.31 17.37 -19.45
CA LEU A 773 1.26 17.92 -18.49
C LEU A 773 2.68 18.07 -19.07
N GLY A 774 2.93 17.56 -20.29
CA GLY A 774 4.25 17.57 -20.93
C GLY A 774 5.26 16.63 -20.29
N TRP A 775 6.55 16.90 -20.49
CA TRP A 775 7.63 16.04 -20.01
C TRP A 775 7.66 15.93 -18.51
N GLN A 776 7.57 14.69 -18.01
CA GLN A 776 7.59 14.36 -16.59
C GLN A 776 8.61 13.25 -16.31
N SER A 777 9.17 13.26 -15.10
CA SER A 777 10.02 12.18 -14.62
C SER A 777 9.54 11.65 -13.26
N PHE A 778 9.59 10.35 -13.11
CA PHE A 778 9.39 9.66 -11.84
C PHE A 778 10.73 9.05 -11.40
N GLY A 779 11.20 9.35 -10.21
CA GLY A 779 12.50 8.90 -9.69
C GLY A 779 13.70 9.71 -10.19
N GLY A 780 13.48 10.91 -10.73
CA GLY A 780 14.56 11.79 -11.19
C GLY A 780 14.08 13.19 -11.51
N ASN A 781 15.02 14.09 -11.79
CA ASN A 781 14.73 15.47 -12.18
C ASN A 781 14.90 15.63 -13.70
N VAL A 782 13.89 16.19 -14.36
CA VAL A 782 13.85 16.39 -15.82
C VAL A 782 14.14 17.85 -16.19
N VAL A 783 14.95 18.04 -17.25
CA VAL A 783 15.24 19.34 -17.86
C VAL A 783 15.12 19.19 -19.38
N VAL A 784 14.36 20.09 -20.00
CA VAL A 784 14.14 20.10 -21.47
C VAL A 784 14.91 21.25 -22.12
N THR A 785 15.70 20.93 -23.13
CA THR A 785 16.46 21.94 -23.90
C THR A 785 16.36 21.60 -25.39
N GLY A 786 15.52 22.30 -26.12
CA GLY A 786 15.23 22.00 -27.54
C GLY A 786 14.58 20.61 -27.67
N SER A 787 15.15 19.74 -28.51
CA SER A 787 14.74 18.34 -28.63
C SER A 787 15.32 17.39 -27.57
N THR A 788 16.27 17.86 -26.77
CA THR A 788 16.94 17.04 -25.76
C THR A 788 16.20 17.12 -24.44
N VAL A 789 15.78 15.98 -23.93
CA VAL A 789 15.17 15.80 -22.62
C VAL A 789 16.17 15.06 -21.72
N SER A 790 16.75 15.78 -20.77
CA SER A 790 17.75 15.27 -19.83
C SER A 790 17.11 14.91 -18.51
N VAL A 791 17.43 13.72 -17.98
CA VAL A 791 17.00 13.29 -16.64
C VAL A 791 18.22 12.93 -15.80
N THR A 792 18.25 13.43 -14.57
CA THR A 792 19.16 12.98 -13.51
C THR A 792 18.44 11.96 -12.65
N PRO A 793 18.78 10.65 -12.72
CA PRO A 793 18.19 9.62 -11.87
C PRO A 793 18.50 9.84 -10.39
N LEU A 794 17.47 9.77 -9.55
CA LEU A 794 17.52 9.96 -8.09
C LEU A 794 16.82 8.82 -7.33
N ASP A 795 16.44 7.76 -8.04
CA ASP A 795 15.94 6.55 -7.39
C ASP A 795 17.01 5.87 -6.52
N SER A 796 16.60 4.95 -5.66
CA SER A 796 17.48 4.33 -4.64
C SER A 796 18.74 3.68 -5.20
N PHE A 797 18.66 3.09 -6.41
CA PHE A 797 19.74 2.27 -7.00
C PHE A 797 20.34 2.86 -8.25
N ARG A 798 19.57 3.64 -9.02
CA ARG A 798 19.99 4.23 -10.30
C ARG A 798 20.49 3.17 -11.31
N MET A 799 19.85 2.01 -11.30
CA MET A 799 20.22 0.87 -12.15
C MET A 799 19.20 0.56 -13.24
N ARG A 800 18.05 1.23 -13.23
CA ARG A 800 16.98 1.00 -14.22
C ARG A 800 16.40 2.32 -14.70
N PHE A 801 16.13 2.40 -16.01
CA PHE A 801 15.57 3.59 -16.63
C PHE A 801 14.60 3.22 -17.75
N TYR A 802 13.42 3.82 -17.75
CA TYR A 802 12.43 3.64 -18.79
C TYR A 802 12.19 4.94 -19.56
N VAL A 803 12.38 4.89 -20.90
CA VAL A 803 12.03 5.98 -21.81
C VAL A 803 10.71 5.62 -22.50
N ALA A 804 9.58 6.06 -21.93
CA ALA A 804 8.26 5.68 -22.41
C ALA A 804 7.99 6.05 -23.87
N PRO A 805 8.34 7.26 -24.37
CA PRO A 805 8.18 7.61 -25.78
C PRO A 805 8.92 6.71 -26.76
N ALA A 806 9.95 5.99 -26.29
CA ALA A 806 10.72 5.04 -27.09
C ALA A 806 10.36 3.58 -26.79
N GLY A 807 9.52 3.31 -25.80
CA GLY A 807 9.28 1.95 -25.30
C GLY A 807 10.54 1.24 -24.80
N LEU A 808 11.54 2.00 -24.38
CA LEU A 808 12.91 1.51 -24.13
C LEU A 808 13.14 1.32 -22.63
N TRP A 809 13.44 0.08 -22.24
CA TRP A 809 13.84 -0.31 -20.89
C TRP A 809 15.32 -0.61 -20.82
N LEU A 810 16.04 0.14 -19.99
CA LEU A 810 17.47 0.03 -19.76
C LEU A 810 17.71 -0.50 -18.34
N THR A 811 18.46 -1.58 -18.20
CA THR A 811 18.82 -2.16 -16.91
C THR A 811 20.31 -2.44 -16.83
N LEU A 812 20.88 -2.22 -15.63
CA LEU A 812 22.27 -2.51 -15.33
C LEU A 812 22.35 -3.70 -14.36
N ASP A 813 23.10 -4.73 -14.71
CA ASP A 813 23.49 -5.78 -13.75
C ASP A 813 24.59 -5.31 -12.80
N ALA A 814 25.41 -4.34 -13.24
CA ALA A 814 26.41 -3.62 -12.46
C ALA A 814 26.61 -2.21 -13.05
N GLY A 815 26.95 -1.24 -12.20
CA GLY A 815 27.07 0.17 -12.55
C GLY A 815 25.83 0.97 -12.17
N GLN A 816 25.89 2.29 -12.37
CA GLN A 816 24.80 3.22 -12.05
C GLN A 816 24.65 4.29 -13.12
N PHE A 817 23.43 4.65 -13.45
CA PHE A 817 23.12 5.83 -14.26
C PHE A 817 23.33 7.10 -13.44
N THR A 818 24.04 8.09 -14.01
CA THR A 818 24.15 9.43 -13.44
C THR A 818 23.36 10.47 -14.24
N LYS A 819 23.17 10.21 -15.55
CA LYS A 819 22.37 11.02 -16.44
C LYS A 819 21.86 10.19 -17.62
N VAL A 820 20.63 10.46 -18.05
CA VAL A 820 20.08 9.92 -19.30
C VAL A 820 19.49 11.08 -20.10
N GLU A 821 19.89 11.18 -21.38
CA GLU A 821 19.45 12.25 -22.31
C GLU A 821 18.75 11.59 -23.50
N TYR A 822 17.48 11.91 -23.69
CA TYR A 822 16.66 11.45 -24.83
C TYR A 822 16.49 12.57 -25.82
N ASP A 823 16.82 12.33 -27.08
CA ASP A 823 16.54 13.26 -28.17
C ASP A 823 15.20 12.91 -28.82
N SER A 824 14.20 13.77 -28.65
CA SER A 824 12.83 13.53 -29.13
C SER A 824 12.71 13.59 -30.67
N SER A 825 13.70 14.15 -31.39
CA SER A 825 13.71 14.26 -32.84
C SER A 825 14.37 13.05 -33.53
N THR A 826 15.39 12.47 -32.91
CA THR A 826 16.14 11.34 -33.45
C THR A 826 15.88 10.02 -32.72
N HIS A 827 15.22 10.08 -31.59
CA HIS A 827 15.01 8.97 -30.65
C HIS A 827 16.30 8.36 -30.06
N ALA A 828 17.44 9.00 -30.24
CA ALA A 828 18.68 8.57 -29.64
C ALA A 828 18.70 8.79 -28.12
N VAL A 829 19.32 7.86 -27.39
CA VAL A 829 19.46 7.94 -25.95
C VAL A 829 20.94 7.94 -25.57
N LYS A 830 21.39 9.01 -24.94
CA LYS A 830 22.75 9.13 -24.42
C LYS A 830 22.75 8.87 -22.92
N ILE A 831 23.57 7.91 -22.50
CA ILE A 831 23.64 7.42 -21.12
C ILE A 831 24.99 7.81 -20.54
N THR A 832 25.00 8.41 -19.37
CA THR A 832 26.21 8.64 -18.59
C THR A 832 26.19 7.74 -17.35
N LEU A 833 27.27 6.95 -17.19
CA LEU A 833 27.46 6.00 -16.11
C LEU A 833 28.44 6.53 -15.08
N ALA A 834 28.26 6.16 -13.82
CA ALA A 834 29.18 6.48 -12.73
C ALA A 834 30.59 5.91 -13.00
N PRO A 835 31.65 6.52 -12.45
CA PRO A 835 33.00 5.96 -12.48
C PRO A 835 33.08 4.55 -11.90
N ALA A 836 34.13 3.83 -12.26
CA ALA A 836 34.46 2.54 -11.65
C ALA A 836 34.65 2.70 -10.13
N ASP A 837 34.14 1.74 -9.37
CA ASP A 837 34.49 1.53 -7.96
C ASP A 837 35.38 0.28 -7.80
N SER A 838 35.75 -0.05 -6.54
CA SER A 838 36.63 -1.18 -6.23
C SER A 838 36.12 -2.55 -6.68
N TYR A 839 34.82 -2.66 -6.90
CA TYR A 839 34.13 -3.94 -7.22
C TYR A 839 33.45 -3.91 -8.58
N THR A 840 33.40 -2.75 -9.26
CA THR A 840 32.65 -2.53 -10.50
C THR A 840 33.56 -1.93 -11.59
N PRO A 841 34.47 -2.71 -12.16
CA PRO A 841 35.37 -2.24 -13.23
C PRO A 841 34.65 -2.06 -14.58
N SER A 842 33.45 -2.64 -14.73
CA SER A 842 32.63 -2.53 -15.93
C SER A 842 31.14 -2.50 -15.59
N ALA A 843 30.39 -1.67 -16.30
CA ALA A 843 28.94 -1.75 -16.29
C ALA A 843 28.45 -2.86 -17.24
N ARG A 844 27.28 -3.43 -16.93
CA ARG A 844 26.63 -4.46 -17.76
C ARG A 844 25.22 -3.99 -18.09
N LEU A 845 25.07 -3.47 -19.31
CA LEU A 845 23.83 -2.85 -19.79
C LEU A 845 23.00 -3.83 -20.60
N ARG A 846 21.74 -4.01 -20.20
CA ARG A 846 20.70 -4.70 -20.96
C ARG A 846 19.76 -3.69 -21.59
N ILE A 847 19.30 -3.99 -22.81
CA ILE A 847 18.38 -3.17 -23.57
C ILE A 847 17.18 -4.03 -23.94
N GLU A 848 15.99 -3.62 -23.50
CA GLU A 848 14.73 -4.27 -23.81
C GLU A 848 13.74 -3.24 -24.37
N GLN A 849 12.81 -3.69 -25.20
CA GLN A 849 11.73 -2.87 -25.77
C GLN A 849 10.39 -3.55 -25.48
N PRO A 850 9.89 -3.48 -24.24
CA PRO A 850 8.62 -4.09 -23.89
C PRO A 850 7.44 -3.51 -24.67
N ALA A 851 7.42 -2.20 -24.95
CA ALA A 851 6.44 -1.58 -25.84
C ALA A 851 7.04 -1.38 -27.26
N LYS A 852 6.26 -1.72 -28.27
CA LYS A 852 6.59 -1.38 -29.66
C LYS A 852 6.02 -0.01 -30.02
N VAL A 853 6.88 0.97 -30.25
CA VAL A 853 6.50 2.32 -30.67
C VAL A 853 6.63 2.41 -32.19
N SER A 854 5.56 2.87 -32.87
CA SER A 854 5.54 2.99 -34.32
C SER A 854 6.62 3.96 -34.78
N GLY A 855 7.38 3.56 -35.83
CA GLY A 855 8.46 4.37 -36.39
C GLY A 855 9.81 4.27 -35.66
N ILE A 856 9.90 3.52 -34.57
CA ILE A 856 11.13 3.31 -33.83
C ILE A 856 11.63 1.86 -34.04
N GLY A 857 12.86 1.72 -34.51
CA GLY A 857 13.52 0.41 -34.76
C GLY A 857 14.07 -0.21 -33.47
N THR A 858 14.88 -1.26 -33.63
CA THR A 858 15.52 -1.97 -32.52
C THR A 858 16.69 -1.18 -31.99
N TYR A 859 16.75 -0.97 -30.69
CA TYR A 859 17.83 -0.25 -30.04
C TYR A 859 19.10 -1.11 -29.85
N ALA A 860 20.24 -0.48 -30.02
CA ALA A 860 21.55 -1.06 -29.75
C ALA A 860 22.53 0.02 -29.27
N VAL A 861 23.55 -0.40 -28.48
CA VAL A 861 24.66 0.49 -28.10
C VAL A 861 25.51 0.79 -29.34
N SER A 862 25.78 2.08 -29.55
CA SER A 862 26.67 2.52 -30.63
C SER A 862 28.13 2.19 -30.27
N GLY A 863 28.87 1.59 -31.22
CA GLY A 863 30.26 1.14 -30.98
C GLY A 863 30.36 -0.37 -30.80
N THR A 864 31.61 -0.84 -30.58
CA THR A 864 31.91 -2.26 -30.40
C THR A 864 32.22 -2.56 -28.96
N TYR A 865 31.38 -3.40 -28.35
CA TYR A 865 31.49 -3.84 -26.96
C TYR A 865 31.36 -5.35 -26.86
N ALA A 866 32.03 -5.92 -25.86
CA ALA A 866 31.85 -7.33 -25.52
C ALA A 866 30.41 -7.59 -25.02
N LYS A 867 29.92 -8.79 -25.26
CA LYS A 867 28.63 -9.28 -24.76
C LYS A 867 28.89 -10.38 -23.75
N GLU A 868 28.17 -10.34 -22.65
CA GLU A 868 28.17 -11.36 -21.61
C GLU A 868 26.73 -11.59 -21.11
N ARG A 869 26.20 -12.78 -21.25
CA ARG A 869 24.85 -13.12 -20.80
C ARG A 869 23.81 -12.13 -21.33
N ASP A 870 23.86 -11.81 -22.61
CA ASP A 870 23.03 -10.83 -23.33
C ASP A 870 23.19 -9.36 -22.88
N ALA A 871 24.05 -9.07 -21.93
CA ALA A 871 24.39 -7.70 -21.55
C ALA A 871 25.56 -7.15 -22.35
N THR A 872 25.53 -5.86 -22.64
CA THR A 872 26.70 -5.13 -23.21
C THR A 872 27.64 -4.77 -22.06
N VAL A 873 28.91 -5.20 -22.17
CA VAL A 873 29.94 -4.92 -21.16
C VAL A 873 30.63 -3.61 -21.51
N ILE A 874 30.46 -2.59 -20.67
CA ILE A 874 31.01 -1.25 -20.87
C ILE A 874 32.12 -1.04 -19.83
N PRO A 875 33.37 -0.97 -20.21
CA PRO A 875 34.48 -0.65 -19.30
C PRO A 875 34.26 0.71 -18.65
N LEU A 876 34.46 0.80 -17.35
CA LEU A 876 34.38 2.04 -16.59
C LEU A 876 35.78 2.53 -16.24
N GLY A 877 35.97 3.86 -16.34
CA GLY A 877 37.21 4.53 -15.93
C GLY A 877 37.10 5.22 -14.59
N SER A 878 38.09 6.00 -14.23
CA SER A 878 38.08 6.86 -13.03
C SER A 878 37.19 8.08 -13.18
N ALA A 879 36.71 8.38 -14.40
CA ALA A 879 35.71 9.41 -14.69
C ALA A 879 34.41 8.78 -15.21
N ALA A 880 33.34 9.56 -15.24
CA ALA A 880 32.06 9.12 -15.79
C ALA A 880 32.21 8.66 -17.28
N THR A 881 31.60 7.56 -17.61
CA THR A 881 31.63 6.97 -18.97
C THR A 881 30.31 7.27 -19.68
N THR A 882 30.40 7.75 -20.93
CA THR A 882 29.21 8.04 -21.74
C THR A 882 29.12 7.07 -22.91
N VAL A 883 27.91 6.54 -23.16
CA VAL A 883 27.58 5.69 -24.32
C VAL A 883 26.27 6.17 -24.95
N THR A 884 26.11 5.92 -26.24
CA THR A 884 24.89 6.25 -26.97
C THR A 884 24.15 4.97 -27.37
N VAL A 885 22.85 4.95 -27.24
CA VAL A 885 21.95 3.89 -27.67
C VAL A 885 21.07 4.45 -28.77
N THR A 886 21.07 3.82 -29.92
CA THR A 886 20.34 4.29 -31.13
C THR A 886 19.43 3.20 -31.65
N ALA A 887 18.26 3.59 -32.16
CA ALA A 887 17.39 2.73 -32.93
C ALA A 887 17.97 2.52 -34.33
N LYS A 888 17.88 1.29 -34.86
CA LYS A 888 18.32 0.91 -36.21
C LYS A 888 17.13 0.61 -37.09
#